data_435b3549ce4158fec31f88f74fc14ebe
#
_entry.id   435b3549ce4158fec31f88f74fc14ebe
#
_cell.length_a   1.000
_cell.length_b   1.000
_cell.length_c   1.000
_cell.angle_alpha   90.00
_cell.angle_beta   90.00
_cell.angle_gamma   90.00
#
_symmetry.space_group_name_H-M   'P 1'
#
loop_
_entity.id
_entity.type
_entity.pdbx_description
1 polymer ?
#
loop_
_entity_poly.entity_id
_entity_poly.type
_entity_poly.pdbx_seq_one_letter_code
_entity_poly.pdbx_strand_id
1 'polypeptide(L)'
;MKSMNSYQNKNEYEILDASQNNSTMSTRYPRYPLAKDPQASMQTTNYKDWLNLCDTPNMENPEFQSVGRSALSILINLSSRILSLLGIPFAAQIGQLWSYTLNLLWPVANNATQWEIFMRTIEELINARIETSVRNRALAELAGLGNILEDYKVVLQRWNLNPTNPTLQRDVVRQFEIVHAFFRFQMPVFAVDGFEVPLLPVYASAANLHLLLLRDVVINGARWGLESDVINDYHDLQLRLTSTYVDHCVTWYNTGLNRLIGTNARQWVTYNQFRREMTISVLDIISLFSNYDVRRYPTKTQSELTRMIYTDPIGTEGNQFIPGWVDNAPSFSVIENSVVRSPGAFTFLERVGIFTGFLHGWSSRSEFWSAHRLFSRPVLGWIWESVIFGNPQNNIGYQEVDFTNFDVFSINSRATSHMFPNGSARLFGVPRVTFDLSNVTNNNLAQRTYNRPFTFGGQDIVSRLPGETTEIPNSSNFSHRLAHISSFPVGNNGSVLSYGWTHRNVNRHNRLNPNSITQIPAIKFASGSARRGPGHTGGDLAIAQQHSGYQLFMQSPSAQRYRLRLRYAGISGGSISVSHRDENNQNILHSATFNVRATSGQLRYADFIYTDLEENTTLFETRNGVNLYRLMIFVSSGSILIDRIEYIPENTTTIEYEEERNLEKEKKAVDDLFTN
;
A
#
# COMPACT_ATOMS: atom_id res chain seq x y z
N MET A 1 -7.62 58.23 -33.43
CA MET A 1 -8.25 56.91 -33.58
C MET A 1 -7.74 56.15 -34.81
N LYS A 2 -6.46 55.86 -34.87
CA LYS A 2 -5.87 55.08 -36.00
C LYS A 2 -4.58 54.33 -35.60
N SER A 3 -4.40 53.93 -34.34
CA SER A 3 -3.18 53.22 -33.94
C SER A 3 -3.38 51.95 -33.15
N MET A 4 -4.65 51.49 -33.00
CA MET A 4 -4.92 50.25 -32.25
C MET A 4 -5.11 48.97 -33.10
N ASN A 5 -5.27 49.10 -34.40
CA ASN A 5 -5.52 47.92 -35.26
C ASN A 5 -4.24 47.28 -35.86
N SER A 6 -3.07 47.87 -35.65
CA SER A 6 -1.85 47.29 -36.22
C SER A 6 -1.15 46.26 -35.31
N TYR A 7 -1.45 46.24 -34.03
CA TYR A 7 -0.81 45.30 -33.07
C TYR A 7 -1.45 43.94 -33.04
N GLN A 8 -2.75 43.82 -33.28
CA GLN A 8 -3.43 42.53 -33.33
C GLN A 8 -3.10 41.68 -34.56
N ASN A 9 -2.92 42.37 -35.72
CA ASN A 9 -2.57 41.67 -36.94
C ASN A 9 -1.13 41.15 -36.99
N LYS A 10 -0.18 41.79 -36.30
CA LYS A 10 1.20 41.32 -36.29
C LYS A 10 1.39 40.00 -35.53
N ASN A 11 0.66 39.78 -34.45
CA ASN A 11 0.75 38.53 -33.70
C ASN A 11 0.11 37.33 -34.41
N GLU A 12 -0.97 37.55 -35.17
CA GLU A 12 -1.57 36.48 -35.97
C GLU A 12 -0.68 36.08 -37.17
N TYR A 13 0.01 37.05 -37.79
CA TYR A 13 0.93 36.76 -38.91
C TYR A 13 2.22 36.07 -38.42
N GLU A 14 2.73 36.43 -37.26
CA GLU A 14 3.90 35.73 -36.66
C GLU A 14 3.58 34.29 -36.25
N ILE A 15 2.36 34.01 -35.81
CA ILE A 15 1.92 32.64 -35.47
C ILE A 15 1.72 31.81 -36.77
N LEU A 16 1.23 32.40 -37.85
CA LEU A 16 1.05 31.73 -39.13
C LEU A 16 2.38 31.46 -39.84
N ASP A 17 3.34 32.40 -39.79
CA ASP A 17 4.68 32.22 -40.37
C ASP A 17 5.50 31.20 -39.58
N ALA A 18 5.33 31.12 -38.25
CA ALA A 18 5.96 30.11 -37.43
C ALA A 18 5.48 28.68 -37.73
N SER A 19 4.26 28.53 -38.27
CA SER A 19 3.70 27.22 -38.66
C SER A 19 4.23 26.71 -40.02
N GLN A 20 4.83 27.57 -40.86
CA GLN A 20 5.35 27.20 -42.19
C GLN A 20 6.81 26.75 -42.20
N ASN A 21 7.61 27.03 -41.13
CA ASN A 21 9.02 26.62 -41.05
C ASN A 21 9.18 25.36 -40.18
N ASN A 22 8.81 24.23 -40.76
CA ASN A 22 8.82 22.92 -40.07
C ASN A 22 10.17 22.38 -39.60
N SER A 23 11.30 22.93 -40.06
CA SER A 23 12.63 22.36 -39.76
C SER A 23 13.39 23.04 -38.60
N THR A 24 13.03 24.25 -38.23
CA THR A 24 13.71 25.02 -37.21
C THR A 24 12.99 25.10 -35.86
N MET A 25 11.69 24.79 -35.84
CA MET A 25 10.89 24.83 -34.61
C MET A 25 10.96 23.56 -33.74
N SER A 26 11.38 22.43 -34.31
CA SER A 26 11.47 21.16 -33.56
C SER A 26 12.58 21.16 -32.48
N THR A 27 13.55 22.09 -32.59
CA THR A 27 14.67 22.19 -31.65
C THR A 27 14.53 23.30 -30.61
N ARG A 28 13.70 24.31 -30.85
CA ARG A 28 13.53 25.47 -29.94
C ARG A 28 12.26 25.45 -29.10
N TYR A 29 11.21 24.83 -29.58
CA TYR A 29 9.95 24.70 -28.82
C TYR A 29 9.46 23.26 -28.98
N PRO A 30 9.66 22.40 -27.99
CA PRO A 30 9.03 21.09 -28.01
C PRO A 30 7.53 21.34 -28.15
N ARG A 31 6.99 21.01 -29.31
CA ARG A 31 5.54 20.99 -29.53
C ARG A 31 4.93 20.21 -28.37
N TYR A 32 3.93 20.78 -27.78
CA TYR A 32 3.20 20.26 -26.65
C TYR A 32 3.48 18.78 -26.36
N PRO A 33 3.88 18.40 -25.15
CA PRO A 33 4.33 17.03 -24.84
C PRO A 33 3.30 15.92 -25.15
N LEU A 34 2.10 16.31 -25.57
CA LEU A 34 0.99 15.42 -25.93
C LEU A 34 0.87 15.14 -27.45
N ALA A 35 1.54 15.86 -28.32
CA ALA A 35 1.52 15.60 -29.76
C ALA A 35 2.62 14.60 -30.14
N LYS A 36 2.43 13.33 -29.80
CA LYS A 36 3.41 12.26 -30.07
C LYS A 36 3.22 11.54 -31.40
N ASP A 37 2.18 11.86 -32.14
CA ASP A 37 2.04 11.33 -33.49
C ASP A 37 2.73 12.27 -34.50
N PRO A 38 3.91 11.93 -35.06
CA PRO A 38 4.61 12.72 -36.03
C PRO A 38 3.85 12.82 -37.38
N GLN A 39 2.77 12.06 -37.56
CA GLN A 39 1.89 12.05 -38.75
C GLN A 39 0.62 12.87 -38.57
N ALA A 40 0.26 13.29 -37.37
CA ALA A 40 -0.88 14.14 -37.10
C ALA A 40 -0.54 15.60 -37.47
N SER A 41 -0.84 16.00 -38.67
CA SER A 41 -0.70 17.38 -39.13
C SER A 41 -1.84 18.23 -38.57
N MET A 42 -1.53 19.33 -37.88
CA MET A 42 -2.53 20.34 -37.47
C MET A 42 -3.34 20.93 -38.67
N GLN A 43 -2.87 20.72 -39.86
CA GLN A 43 -3.56 21.17 -41.09
C GLN A 43 -4.73 20.30 -41.52
N THR A 44 -4.83 19.07 -40.99
CA THR A 44 -5.87 18.10 -41.34
C THR A 44 -6.81 17.76 -40.19
N THR A 45 -6.53 18.22 -38.98
CA THR A 45 -7.31 17.90 -37.78
C THR A 45 -7.99 19.15 -37.26
N ASN A 46 -9.31 19.12 -37.13
CA ASN A 46 -10.08 20.18 -36.51
C ASN A 46 -9.64 20.32 -35.03
N TYR A 47 -9.54 21.57 -34.55
CA TYR A 47 -9.13 21.87 -33.17
C TYR A 47 -9.95 21.11 -32.11
N LYS A 48 -11.24 20.87 -32.35
CA LYS A 48 -12.09 20.06 -31.46
C LYS A 48 -11.72 18.56 -31.49
N ASP A 49 -11.37 18.05 -32.67
CA ASP A 49 -10.92 16.66 -32.82
C ASP A 49 -9.54 16.49 -32.24
N TRP A 50 -8.68 17.51 -32.33
CA TRP A 50 -7.38 17.54 -31.69
C TRP A 50 -7.48 17.61 -30.14
N LEU A 51 -8.41 18.41 -29.59
CA LEU A 51 -8.72 18.44 -28.18
C LEU A 51 -9.28 17.08 -27.72
N ASN A 52 -10.13 16.45 -28.52
CA ASN A 52 -10.64 15.10 -28.22
C ASN A 52 -9.53 14.03 -28.26
N LEU A 53 -8.56 14.16 -29.17
CA LEU A 53 -7.37 13.30 -29.19
C LEU A 53 -6.43 13.56 -28.01
N CYS A 54 -6.39 14.79 -27.50
CA CYS A 54 -5.68 15.12 -26.27
C CYS A 54 -6.45 14.68 -25.01
N ASP A 55 -7.78 14.64 -25.06
CA ASP A 55 -8.67 14.31 -23.95
C ASP A 55 -9.03 12.81 -23.86
N THR A 56 -8.74 12.02 -24.90
CA THR A 56 -8.84 10.55 -24.79
C THR A 56 -7.46 10.00 -24.45
N PRO A 57 -7.20 9.64 -23.17
CA PRO A 57 -6.03 8.88 -22.84
C PRO A 57 -6.18 7.52 -23.52
N ASN A 58 -5.32 7.25 -24.46
CA ASN A 58 -5.26 5.94 -25.07
C ASN A 58 -4.68 5.01 -24.00
N MET A 59 -5.54 4.27 -23.28
CA MET A 59 -5.11 3.27 -22.28
C MET A 59 -4.20 2.19 -22.90
N GLU A 60 -4.18 2.10 -24.22
CA GLU A 60 -3.28 1.21 -24.97
C GLU A 60 -1.86 1.79 -25.15
N ASN A 61 -1.61 3.05 -24.73
CA ASN A 61 -0.27 3.62 -24.87
C ASN A 61 0.66 3.14 -23.75
N PRO A 62 1.74 2.39 -24.07
CA PRO A 62 2.70 1.86 -23.09
C PRO A 62 3.35 2.95 -22.22
N GLU A 63 3.48 4.18 -22.74
CA GLU A 63 4.04 5.29 -21.99
C GLU A 63 3.09 5.83 -20.92
N PHE A 64 1.78 5.81 -21.17
CA PHE A 64 0.78 6.23 -20.18
C PHE A 64 0.75 5.25 -18.99
N GLN A 65 0.83 3.96 -19.28
CA GLN A 65 0.98 2.92 -18.25
C GLN A 65 2.28 3.07 -17.46
N SER A 66 3.37 3.47 -18.12
CA SER A 66 4.67 3.69 -17.44
C SER A 66 4.62 4.89 -16.49
N VAL A 67 3.90 5.95 -16.82
CA VAL A 67 3.79 7.17 -15.99
C VAL A 67 2.80 6.97 -14.84
N GLY A 68 1.69 6.28 -15.06
CA GLY A 68 0.76 5.87 -13.99
C GLY A 68 1.45 4.92 -12.99
N ARG A 69 2.24 3.99 -13.48
CA ARG A 69 3.09 3.13 -12.66
C ARG A 69 4.13 3.92 -11.86
N SER A 70 4.66 4.99 -12.43
CA SER A 70 5.60 5.91 -11.76
C SER A 70 4.95 6.65 -10.58
N ALA A 71 3.72 7.16 -10.74
CA ALA A 71 2.98 7.82 -9.67
C ALA A 71 2.67 6.85 -8.51
N LEU A 72 2.29 5.62 -8.82
CA LEU A 72 2.06 4.60 -7.81
C LEU A 72 3.33 4.21 -7.05
N SER A 73 4.48 4.14 -7.75
CA SER A 73 5.78 3.85 -7.11
C SER A 73 6.16 4.93 -6.09
N ILE A 74 5.81 6.17 -6.36
CA ILE A 74 6.03 7.28 -5.43
C ILE A 74 5.27 7.05 -4.12
N LEU A 75 4.01 6.65 -4.19
CA LEU A 75 3.18 6.42 -3.02
C LEU A 75 3.58 5.15 -2.24
N ILE A 76 4.01 4.10 -2.94
CA ILE A 76 4.62 2.91 -2.33
C ILE A 76 5.91 3.30 -1.59
N ASN A 77 6.78 4.09 -2.21
CA ASN A 77 8.01 4.55 -1.59
C ASN A 77 7.72 5.47 -0.40
N LEU A 78 6.71 6.33 -0.49
CA LEU A 78 6.27 7.18 0.62
C LEU A 78 5.84 6.34 1.82
N SER A 79 4.92 5.40 1.63
CA SER A 79 4.44 4.53 2.72
C SER A 79 5.58 3.68 3.30
N SER A 80 6.44 3.11 2.47
CA SER A 80 7.60 2.34 2.91
C SER A 80 8.59 3.18 3.71
N ARG A 81 8.83 4.43 3.30
CA ARG A 81 9.73 5.34 4.00
C ARG A 81 9.13 5.82 5.31
N ILE A 82 7.84 6.15 5.33
CA ILE A 82 7.13 6.49 6.57
C ILE A 82 7.23 5.32 7.55
N LEU A 83 6.99 4.08 7.10
CA LEU A 83 7.16 2.88 7.93
C LEU A 83 8.57 2.76 8.52
N SER A 84 9.60 3.05 7.74
CA SER A 84 10.99 3.00 8.21
C SER A 84 11.33 4.10 9.21
N LEU A 85 10.65 5.25 9.11
CA LEU A 85 10.87 6.42 9.97
C LEU A 85 9.88 6.51 11.14
N LEU A 86 8.79 5.73 11.10
CA LEU A 86 7.84 5.69 12.22
C LEU A 86 8.55 5.26 13.50
N GLY A 87 8.44 6.13 14.47
CA GLY A 87 9.02 5.91 15.77
C GLY A 87 10.49 6.25 15.90
N ILE A 88 11.13 6.88 14.92
CA ILE A 88 12.32 7.62 15.25
C ILE A 88 11.83 8.93 15.87
N PRO A 89 11.83 9.09 17.20
CA PRO A 89 11.53 10.34 17.81
C PRO A 89 12.58 11.29 17.29
N PHE A 90 12.26 12.51 16.61
CA PHE A 90 13.23 13.48 16.93
C PHE A 90 13.55 14.53 15.89
N ALA A 91 13.88 15.65 16.44
CA ALA A 91 14.31 16.90 15.90
C ALA A 91 15.31 16.84 14.71
N ALA A 92 16.28 15.94 14.75
CA ALA A 92 17.29 15.81 13.67
C ALA A 92 16.71 15.19 12.39
N GLN A 93 15.65 14.43 12.49
CA GLN A 93 15.09 13.67 11.36
C GLN A 93 13.88 14.33 10.70
N ILE A 94 13.24 15.26 11.37
CA ILE A 94 12.08 15.98 10.82
C ILE A 94 12.45 16.66 9.51
N GLY A 95 13.57 17.39 9.46
CA GLY A 95 14.07 18.03 8.24
C GLY A 95 14.38 17.03 7.11
N GLN A 96 14.86 15.84 7.44
CA GLN A 96 15.13 14.78 6.47
C GLN A 96 13.82 14.14 5.97
N LEU A 97 12.85 13.89 6.85
CA LEU A 97 11.53 13.38 6.47
C LEU A 97 10.84 14.36 5.51
N TRP A 98 10.83 15.64 5.84
CA TRP A 98 10.25 16.67 4.98
C TRP A 98 10.98 16.77 3.63
N SER A 99 12.33 16.79 3.63
CA SER A 99 13.11 16.82 2.40
C SER A 99 12.82 15.62 1.53
N TYR A 100 12.77 14.42 2.10
CA TYR A 100 12.44 13.21 1.37
C TYR A 100 11.02 13.23 0.82
N THR A 101 10.03 13.57 1.66
CA THR A 101 8.61 13.59 1.29
C THR A 101 8.34 14.63 0.20
N LEU A 102 8.91 15.83 0.32
CA LEU A 102 8.76 16.88 -0.67
C LEU A 102 9.43 16.51 -2.00
N ASN A 103 10.64 15.99 -1.98
CA ASN A 103 11.32 15.54 -3.19
C ASN A 103 10.59 14.39 -3.89
N LEU A 104 9.89 13.55 -3.12
CA LEU A 104 9.12 12.43 -3.63
C LEU A 104 7.78 12.87 -4.23
N LEU A 105 7.05 13.74 -3.54
CA LEU A 105 5.70 14.18 -3.95
C LEU A 105 5.77 15.35 -4.95
N TRP A 106 6.81 16.17 -4.91
CA TRP A 106 7.06 17.30 -5.81
C TRP A 106 8.48 17.24 -6.37
N PRO A 107 8.81 16.27 -7.25
CA PRO A 107 10.11 16.23 -7.90
C PRO A 107 10.29 17.44 -8.81
N VAL A 108 11.46 18.08 -8.74
CA VAL A 108 11.80 19.38 -9.38
C VAL A 108 11.49 19.44 -10.88
N ALA A 109 11.40 18.31 -11.56
CA ALA A 109 11.27 18.28 -13.01
C ALA A 109 9.81 18.23 -13.54
N ASN A 110 8.79 17.83 -12.76
CA ASN A 110 7.43 17.57 -13.31
C ASN A 110 6.29 17.62 -12.28
N ASN A 111 6.23 18.64 -11.44
CA ASN A 111 5.35 18.69 -10.27
C ASN A 111 3.83 18.50 -10.52
N ALA A 112 3.28 19.11 -11.56
CA ALA A 112 1.85 19.01 -11.84
C ALA A 112 1.46 17.70 -12.54
N THR A 113 2.34 17.20 -13.39
CA THR A 113 2.04 16.06 -14.29
C THR A 113 1.76 14.75 -13.54
N GLN A 114 2.42 14.49 -12.42
CA GLN A 114 2.23 13.25 -11.66
C GLN A 114 0.88 13.19 -10.96
N TRP A 115 0.47 14.27 -10.29
CA TRP A 115 -0.84 14.37 -9.66
C TRP A 115 -1.98 14.35 -10.67
N GLU A 116 -1.78 15.00 -11.82
CA GLU A 116 -2.76 14.99 -12.91
C GLU A 116 -2.95 13.57 -13.48
N ILE A 117 -1.87 12.86 -13.76
CA ILE A 117 -1.94 11.48 -14.25
C ILE A 117 -2.64 10.60 -13.23
N PHE A 118 -2.33 10.76 -11.97
CA PHE A 118 -2.96 10.00 -10.91
C PHE A 118 -4.48 10.24 -10.85
N MET A 119 -4.92 11.50 -10.86
CA MET A 119 -6.35 11.83 -10.93
C MET A 119 -7.01 11.23 -12.16
N ARG A 120 -6.40 11.34 -13.33
CA ARG A 120 -6.95 10.78 -14.58
C ARG A 120 -7.09 9.27 -14.55
N THR A 121 -6.10 8.57 -13.99
CA THR A 121 -6.19 7.10 -13.84
C THR A 121 -7.42 6.70 -13.02
N ILE A 122 -7.69 7.40 -11.92
CA ILE A 122 -8.86 7.11 -11.10
C ILE A 122 -10.17 7.49 -11.82
N GLU A 123 -10.21 8.63 -12.50
CA GLU A 123 -11.36 9.04 -13.33
C GLU A 123 -11.75 7.96 -14.34
N GLU A 124 -10.77 7.40 -15.02
CA GLU A 124 -10.98 6.33 -15.99
C GLU A 124 -11.53 5.06 -15.34
N LEU A 125 -10.96 4.66 -14.21
CA LEU A 125 -11.42 3.47 -13.50
C LEU A 125 -12.87 3.58 -13.01
N ILE A 126 -13.29 4.74 -12.54
CA ILE A 126 -14.65 4.95 -12.03
C ILE A 126 -15.63 5.46 -13.11
N ASN A 127 -15.14 5.67 -14.33
CA ASN A 127 -15.91 6.26 -15.45
C ASN A 127 -16.61 7.58 -15.03
N ALA A 128 -15.93 8.39 -14.22
CA ALA A 128 -16.40 9.69 -13.77
C ALA A 128 -15.28 10.71 -13.94
N ARG A 129 -15.53 11.73 -14.74
CA ARG A 129 -14.55 12.79 -15.03
C ARG A 129 -14.67 13.91 -14.00
N ILE A 130 -13.52 14.39 -13.52
CA ILE A 130 -13.46 15.64 -12.77
C ILE A 130 -13.65 16.81 -13.75
N GLU A 131 -14.49 17.77 -13.41
CA GLU A 131 -14.55 19.00 -14.18
C GLU A 131 -13.17 19.67 -14.26
N THR A 132 -12.81 20.19 -15.42
CA THR A 132 -11.50 20.79 -15.65
C THR A 132 -11.19 21.91 -14.65
N SER A 133 -12.20 22.67 -14.25
CA SER A 133 -12.09 23.70 -13.22
C SER A 133 -11.70 23.16 -11.86
N VAL A 134 -12.32 22.05 -11.42
CA VAL A 134 -12.04 21.37 -10.15
C VAL A 134 -10.65 20.75 -10.18
N ARG A 135 -10.29 20.06 -11.26
CA ARG A 135 -8.95 19.50 -11.45
C ARG A 135 -7.86 20.56 -11.40
N ASN A 136 -8.00 21.61 -12.20
CA ASN A 136 -7.02 22.69 -12.25
C ASN A 136 -6.87 23.39 -10.90
N ARG A 137 -7.97 23.57 -10.19
CA ARG A 137 -7.93 24.11 -8.83
C ARG A 137 -7.18 23.20 -7.90
N ALA A 138 -7.49 21.90 -7.86
CA ALA A 138 -6.78 20.93 -7.01
C ALA A 138 -5.28 20.89 -7.32
N LEU A 139 -4.88 20.93 -8.60
CA LEU A 139 -3.48 20.97 -9.00
C LEU A 139 -2.77 22.27 -8.59
N ALA A 140 -3.45 23.42 -8.72
CA ALA A 140 -2.89 24.71 -8.29
C ALA A 140 -2.69 24.75 -6.75
N GLU A 141 -3.64 24.24 -5.99
CA GLU A 141 -3.54 24.16 -4.54
C GLU A 141 -2.47 23.18 -4.07
N LEU A 142 -2.30 22.04 -4.77
CA LEU A 142 -1.18 21.13 -4.52
C LEU A 142 0.18 21.80 -4.79
N ALA A 143 0.30 22.57 -5.86
CA ALA A 143 1.52 23.32 -6.14
C ALA A 143 1.79 24.37 -5.05
N GLY A 144 0.75 25.10 -4.61
CA GLY A 144 0.84 26.02 -3.49
C GLY A 144 1.26 25.36 -2.19
N LEU A 145 0.71 24.17 -1.91
CA LEU A 145 1.09 23.35 -0.75
C LEU A 145 2.56 22.94 -0.79
N GLY A 146 3.06 22.52 -1.94
CA GLY A 146 4.48 22.18 -2.12
C GLY A 146 5.41 23.34 -1.79
N ASN A 147 5.09 24.56 -2.27
CA ASN A 147 5.88 25.76 -2.02
C ASN A 147 5.90 26.15 -0.54
N ILE A 148 4.75 26.19 0.13
CA ILE A 148 4.64 26.55 1.54
C ILE A 148 5.36 25.53 2.44
N LEU A 149 5.30 24.24 2.09
CA LEU A 149 6.01 23.19 2.82
C LEU A 149 7.52 23.28 2.61
N GLU A 150 7.99 23.71 1.43
CA GLU A 150 9.41 23.95 1.20
C GLU A 150 9.91 25.11 2.06
N ASP A 151 9.13 26.21 2.18
CA ASP A 151 9.44 27.32 3.08
C ASP A 151 9.52 26.86 4.56
N TYR A 152 8.57 26.01 4.98
CA TYR A 152 8.61 25.42 6.33
C TYR A 152 9.85 24.59 6.55
N LYS A 153 10.21 23.74 5.60
CA LYS A 153 11.43 22.91 5.65
C LYS A 153 12.68 23.77 5.81
N VAL A 154 12.79 24.87 5.05
CA VAL A 154 13.95 25.78 5.13
C VAL A 154 14.05 26.42 6.50
N VAL A 155 12.95 26.91 7.05
CA VAL A 155 12.94 27.54 8.39
C VAL A 155 13.27 26.50 9.47
N LEU A 156 12.70 25.30 9.37
CA LEU A 156 12.99 24.21 10.29
C LEU A 156 14.47 23.76 10.26
N GLN A 157 15.07 23.71 9.09
CA GLN A 157 16.51 23.39 8.95
C GLN A 157 17.39 24.47 9.59
N ARG A 158 17.05 25.76 9.43
CA ARG A 158 17.76 26.87 10.08
C ARG A 158 17.66 26.79 11.60
N TRP A 159 16.49 26.50 12.12
CA TRP A 159 16.29 26.29 13.55
C TRP A 159 17.10 25.10 14.08
N ASN A 160 17.11 23.96 13.38
CA ASN A 160 17.90 22.77 13.77
C ASN A 160 19.41 23.05 13.89
N LEU A 161 19.94 24.00 13.12
CA LEU A 161 21.34 24.42 13.23
C LEU A 161 21.63 25.27 14.48
N ASN A 162 20.64 25.99 15.00
CA ASN A 162 20.75 26.80 16.21
C ASN A 162 19.42 26.82 16.99
N PRO A 163 19.09 25.74 17.68
CA PRO A 163 17.76 25.54 18.30
C PRO A 163 17.48 26.44 19.50
N THR A 164 18.50 27.05 20.09
CA THR A 164 18.37 27.95 21.23
C THR A 164 18.17 29.42 20.82
N ASN A 165 18.21 29.75 19.53
CA ASN A 165 18.02 31.11 19.04
C ASN A 165 16.53 31.51 19.09
N PRO A 166 16.12 32.51 19.91
CA PRO A 166 14.71 32.89 20.09
C PRO A 166 14.06 33.45 18.80
N THR A 167 14.85 33.99 17.88
CA THR A 167 14.33 34.49 16.60
C THR A 167 13.96 33.32 15.71
N LEU A 168 14.82 32.31 15.61
CA LEU A 168 14.56 31.11 14.81
C LEU A 168 13.40 30.28 15.39
N GLN A 169 13.26 30.22 16.72
CA GLN A 169 12.11 29.59 17.38
C GLN A 169 10.80 30.28 16.96
N ARG A 170 10.73 31.60 17.01
CA ARG A 170 9.55 32.37 16.56
C ARG A 170 9.27 32.20 15.07
N ASP A 171 10.31 32.15 14.25
CA ASP A 171 10.16 31.96 12.81
C ASP A 171 9.57 30.58 12.49
N VAL A 172 9.98 29.51 13.19
CA VAL A 172 9.40 28.16 13.03
C VAL A 172 7.92 28.15 13.44
N VAL A 173 7.58 28.72 14.61
CA VAL A 173 6.18 28.78 15.06
C VAL A 173 5.32 29.53 14.05
N ARG A 174 5.76 30.70 13.58
CA ARG A 174 5.03 31.47 12.59
C ARG A 174 4.82 30.69 11.29
N GLN A 175 5.87 30.03 10.79
CA GLN A 175 5.76 29.27 9.56
C GLN A 175 4.88 28.02 9.74
N PHE A 176 4.96 27.35 10.89
CA PHE A 176 4.06 26.27 11.25
C PHE A 176 2.59 26.72 11.22
N GLU A 177 2.26 27.85 11.85
CA GLU A 177 0.90 28.40 11.87
C GLU A 177 0.38 28.73 10.47
N ILE A 178 1.23 29.30 9.61
CA ILE A 178 0.89 29.57 8.20
C ILE A 178 0.56 28.27 7.47
N VAL A 179 1.42 27.25 7.55
CA VAL A 179 1.22 25.96 6.89
C VAL A 179 -0.01 25.25 7.45
N HIS A 180 -0.21 25.29 8.78
CA HIS A 180 -1.38 24.71 9.42
C HIS A 180 -2.68 25.38 8.95
N ALA A 181 -2.72 26.71 8.89
CA ALA A 181 -3.86 27.44 8.36
C ALA A 181 -4.13 27.10 6.90
N PHE A 182 -3.07 26.97 6.09
CA PHE A 182 -3.19 26.58 4.69
C PHE A 182 -3.86 25.20 4.54
N PHE A 183 -3.42 24.20 5.30
CA PHE A 183 -4.08 22.87 5.27
C PHE A 183 -5.57 22.96 5.64
N ARG A 184 -5.93 23.74 6.64
CA ARG A 184 -7.34 23.91 7.03
C ARG A 184 -8.21 24.48 5.91
N PHE A 185 -7.66 25.36 5.09
CA PHE A 185 -8.37 25.93 3.94
C PHE A 185 -8.38 24.98 2.73
N GLN A 186 -7.33 24.17 2.54
CA GLN A 186 -7.18 23.36 1.35
C GLN A 186 -7.81 21.96 1.45
N MET A 187 -7.87 21.37 2.63
CA MET A 187 -8.47 20.03 2.77
C MET A 187 -9.89 19.92 2.19
N PRO A 188 -10.79 20.93 2.35
CA PRO A 188 -12.09 20.91 1.67
C PRO A 188 -12.00 20.96 0.13
N VAL A 189 -10.95 21.56 -0.44
CA VAL A 189 -10.76 21.59 -1.91
C VAL A 189 -10.44 20.22 -2.46
N PHE A 190 -9.82 19.35 -1.67
CA PHE A 190 -9.56 17.95 -2.02
C PHE A 190 -10.72 17.00 -1.69
N ALA A 191 -11.83 17.56 -1.16
CA ALA A 191 -13.05 16.83 -0.77
C ALA A 191 -14.30 17.45 -1.38
N VAL A 192 -14.20 17.91 -2.64
CA VAL A 192 -15.32 18.56 -3.35
C VAL A 192 -16.45 17.57 -3.58
N ASP A 193 -17.67 17.99 -3.29
CA ASP A 193 -18.89 17.18 -3.47
C ASP A 193 -19.00 16.65 -4.90
N GLY A 194 -19.19 15.35 -5.01
CA GLY A 194 -19.29 14.62 -6.28
C GLY A 194 -17.96 14.19 -6.89
N PHE A 195 -16.82 14.70 -6.37
CA PHE A 195 -15.47 14.38 -6.87
C PHE A 195 -14.56 13.77 -5.79
N GLU A 196 -15.11 13.37 -4.65
CA GLU A 196 -14.35 12.86 -3.51
C GLU A 196 -13.57 11.60 -3.86
N VAL A 197 -14.16 10.70 -4.66
CA VAL A 197 -13.49 9.45 -5.05
C VAL A 197 -12.26 9.69 -5.92
N PRO A 198 -12.34 10.47 -7.04
CA PRO A 198 -11.16 10.73 -7.86
C PRO A 198 -10.10 11.62 -7.18
N LEU A 199 -10.49 12.44 -6.20
CA LEU A 199 -9.56 13.25 -5.41
C LEU A 199 -9.01 12.53 -4.17
N LEU A 200 -9.50 11.33 -3.86
CA LEU A 200 -9.20 10.64 -2.61
C LEU A 200 -7.70 10.43 -2.34
N PRO A 201 -6.87 10.07 -3.32
CA PRO A 201 -5.44 9.92 -3.08
C PRO A 201 -4.72 11.23 -2.80
N VAL A 202 -5.18 12.32 -3.42
CA VAL A 202 -4.70 13.67 -3.12
C VAL A 202 -5.06 14.03 -1.69
N TYR A 203 -6.31 13.78 -1.32
CA TYR A 203 -6.80 14.00 0.04
C TYR A 203 -5.98 13.20 1.07
N ALA A 204 -5.77 11.90 0.85
CA ALA A 204 -4.99 11.05 1.76
C ALA A 204 -3.55 11.53 1.91
N SER A 205 -2.91 11.96 0.82
CA SER A 205 -1.55 12.49 0.84
C SER A 205 -1.46 13.84 1.55
N ALA A 206 -2.41 14.75 1.30
CA ALA A 206 -2.48 16.04 2.00
C ALA A 206 -2.76 15.83 3.50
N ALA A 207 -3.67 14.92 3.86
CA ALA A 207 -3.94 14.53 5.23
C ALA A 207 -2.70 13.98 5.95
N ASN A 208 -1.92 13.13 5.26
CA ASN A 208 -0.65 12.62 5.75
C ASN A 208 0.32 13.76 6.12
N LEU A 209 0.48 14.73 5.23
CA LEU A 209 1.36 15.89 5.45
C LEU A 209 0.87 16.77 6.60
N HIS A 210 -0.44 17.00 6.68
CA HIS A 210 -1.02 17.80 7.77
C HIS A 210 -0.82 17.13 9.14
N LEU A 211 -1.03 15.81 9.23
CA LEU A 211 -0.81 15.07 10.48
C LEU A 211 0.67 15.01 10.87
N LEU A 212 1.58 14.92 9.89
CA LEU A 212 3.02 15.05 10.14
C LEU A 212 3.40 16.44 10.67
N LEU A 213 2.81 17.51 10.13
CA LEU A 213 3.01 18.86 10.62
C LEU A 213 2.55 19.02 12.07
N LEU A 214 1.36 18.50 12.40
CA LEU A 214 0.85 18.50 13.77
C LEU A 214 1.70 17.64 14.71
N ARG A 215 2.24 16.53 14.22
CA ARG A 215 3.20 15.74 14.97
C ARG A 215 4.47 16.53 15.31
N ASP A 216 4.97 17.34 14.39
CA ASP A 216 6.15 18.17 14.61
C ASP A 216 5.97 19.15 15.77
N VAL A 217 4.83 19.82 15.86
CA VAL A 217 4.57 20.76 16.97
C VAL A 217 4.39 20.04 18.30
N VAL A 218 3.79 18.86 18.31
CA VAL A 218 3.67 18.06 19.56
C VAL A 218 5.05 17.61 20.06
N ILE A 219 5.98 17.29 19.18
CA ILE A 219 7.35 16.89 19.53
C ILE A 219 8.22 18.09 19.94
N ASN A 220 8.17 19.17 19.17
CA ASN A 220 9.15 20.25 19.28
C ASN A 220 8.58 21.56 19.84
N GLY A 221 7.27 21.63 20.08
CA GLY A 221 6.60 22.87 20.47
C GLY A 221 7.21 23.54 21.70
N ALA A 222 7.57 22.75 22.74
CA ALA A 222 8.26 23.26 23.91
C ALA A 222 9.65 23.86 23.56
N ARG A 223 10.39 23.23 22.65
CA ARG A 223 11.68 23.75 22.17
C ARG A 223 11.51 24.96 21.25
N TRP A 224 10.35 25.17 20.68
CA TRP A 224 9.98 26.38 19.92
C TRP A 224 9.48 27.50 20.82
N GLY A 225 9.31 27.23 22.14
CA GLY A 225 8.83 28.18 23.13
C GLY A 225 7.30 28.25 23.25
N LEU A 226 6.59 27.22 22.79
CA LEU A 226 5.15 27.11 22.98
C LEU A 226 4.81 26.64 24.43
N GLU A 227 3.74 27.18 24.98
CA GLU A 227 3.18 26.75 26.25
C GLU A 227 2.59 25.32 26.15
N SER A 228 2.63 24.55 27.26
CA SER A 228 2.16 23.18 27.32
C SER A 228 0.69 23.03 26.89
N ASP A 229 -0.16 23.96 27.24
CA ASP A 229 -1.58 23.95 26.91
C ASP A 229 -1.81 24.08 25.40
N VAL A 230 -1.04 24.92 24.73
CA VAL A 230 -1.07 25.07 23.25
C VAL A 230 -0.62 23.78 22.58
N ILE A 231 0.41 23.13 23.09
CA ILE A 231 0.88 21.84 22.58
C ILE A 231 -0.18 20.74 22.78
N ASN A 232 -0.88 20.74 23.92
CA ASN A 232 -1.98 19.84 24.20
C ASN A 232 -3.14 20.05 23.21
N ASP A 233 -3.50 21.29 22.94
CA ASP A 233 -4.55 21.64 21.97
C ASP A 233 -4.21 21.11 20.55
N TYR A 234 -2.96 21.26 20.12
CA TYR A 234 -2.50 20.69 18.83
C TYR A 234 -2.49 19.15 18.83
N HIS A 235 -2.14 18.51 19.95
CA HIS A 235 -2.23 17.06 20.06
C HIS A 235 -3.69 16.58 19.96
N ASP A 236 -4.61 17.21 20.69
CA ASP A 236 -6.03 16.87 20.63
C ASP A 236 -6.62 17.13 19.24
N LEU A 237 -6.18 18.20 18.59
CA LEU A 237 -6.53 18.47 17.19
C LEU A 237 -6.00 17.37 16.26
N GLN A 238 -4.76 16.94 16.43
CA GLN A 238 -4.17 15.83 15.65
C GLN A 238 -5.01 14.56 15.77
N LEU A 239 -5.43 14.18 16.98
CA LEU A 239 -6.26 12.99 17.20
C LEU A 239 -7.63 13.12 16.52
N ARG A 240 -8.30 14.26 16.64
CA ARG A 240 -9.58 14.52 15.96
C ARG A 240 -9.44 14.47 14.44
N LEU A 241 -8.43 15.14 13.89
CA LEU A 241 -8.19 15.16 12.44
C LEU A 241 -7.80 13.77 11.92
N THR A 242 -7.04 12.99 12.68
CA THR A 242 -6.74 11.59 12.33
C THR A 242 -8.03 10.81 12.11
N SER A 243 -8.98 10.87 13.04
CA SER A 243 -10.28 10.19 12.89
C SER A 243 -11.05 10.71 11.67
N THR A 244 -11.14 12.02 11.52
CA THR A 244 -11.86 12.67 10.40
C THR A 244 -11.30 12.26 9.05
N TYR A 245 -9.98 12.31 8.88
CA TYR A 245 -9.31 11.98 7.62
C TYR A 245 -9.41 10.51 7.27
N VAL A 246 -9.23 9.64 8.26
CA VAL A 246 -9.36 8.19 8.06
C VAL A 246 -10.79 7.82 7.68
N ASP A 247 -11.79 8.32 8.41
CA ASP A 247 -13.20 8.01 8.15
C ASP A 247 -13.65 8.54 6.78
N HIS A 248 -13.18 9.72 6.37
CA HIS A 248 -13.40 10.23 5.01
C HIS A 248 -12.82 9.29 3.95
N CYS A 249 -11.56 8.91 4.10
CA CYS A 249 -10.89 8.04 3.14
C CYS A 249 -11.57 6.67 3.02
N VAL A 250 -11.94 6.05 4.14
CA VAL A 250 -12.62 4.75 4.15
C VAL A 250 -14.01 4.84 3.54
N THR A 251 -14.76 5.89 3.84
CA THR A 251 -16.11 6.10 3.31
C THR A 251 -16.09 6.22 1.80
N TRP A 252 -15.23 7.07 1.26
CA TRP A 252 -15.18 7.31 -0.19
C TRP A 252 -14.49 6.20 -0.97
N TYR A 253 -13.52 5.50 -0.37
CA TYR A 253 -13.01 4.25 -0.92
C TYR A 253 -14.13 3.22 -1.12
N ASN A 254 -14.92 2.96 -0.07
CA ASN A 254 -16.02 2.01 -0.13
C ASN A 254 -17.11 2.46 -1.12
N THR A 255 -17.40 3.77 -1.16
CA THR A 255 -18.35 4.34 -2.12
C THR A 255 -17.89 4.12 -3.56
N GLY A 256 -16.63 4.40 -3.87
CA GLY A 256 -16.04 4.18 -5.19
C GLY A 256 -16.03 2.70 -5.57
N LEU A 257 -15.58 1.85 -4.66
CA LEU A 257 -15.50 0.41 -4.88
C LEU A 257 -16.89 -0.20 -5.14
N ASN A 258 -17.89 0.18 -4.35
CA ASN A 258 -19.27 -0.33 -4.49
C ASN A 258 -19.92 0.07 -5.82
N ARG A 259 -19.57 1.24 -6.37
CA ARG A 259 -20.07 1.66 -7.71
C ARG A 259 -19.56 0.77 -8.84
N LEU A 260 -18.45 0.07 -8.65
CA LEU A 260 -17.78 -0.78 -9.64
C LEU A 260 -18.18 -2.25 -9.53
N ILE A 261 -19.01 -2.63 -8.57
CA ILE A 261 -19.53 -3.99 -8.49
C ILE A 261 -20.36 -4.27 -9.74
N GLY A 262 -19.99 -5.33 -10.44
CA GLY A 262 -20.60 -5.67 -11.72
C GLY A 262 -21.05 -7.13 -11.79
N THR A 263 -21.29 -7.60 -13.00
CA THR A 263 -21.81 -8.95 -13.28
C THR A 263 -20.84 -9.82 -14.09
N ASN A 264 -19.88 -9.21 -14.78
CA ASN A 264 -19.01 -9.90 -15.73
C ASN A 264 -17.50 -9.66 -15.44
N ALA A 265 -16.66 -10.37 -16.16
CA ALA A 265 -15.23 -10.35 -15.99
C ALA A 265 -14.58 -8.97 -16.29
N ARG A 266 -15.05 -8.23 -17.30
CA ARG A 266 -14.52 -6.89 -17.62
C ARG A 266 -14.73 -5.92 -16.46
N GLN A 267 -15.91 -5.95 -15.89
CA GLN A 267 -16.24 -5.14 -14.71
C GLN A 267 -15.41 -5.56 -13.51
N TRP A 268 -15.16 -6.87 -13.34
CA TRP A 268 -14.28 -7.35 -12.27
C TRP A 268 -12.85 -6.85 -12.42
N VAL A 269 -12.30 -6.81 -13.64
CA VAL A 269 -10.96 -6.27 -13.88
C VAL A 269 -10.88 -4.80 -13.45
N THR A 270 -11.83 -3.97 -13.88
CA THR A 270 -11.90 -2.56 -13.48
C THR A 270 -12.05 -2.40 -11.96
N TYR A 271 -12.92 -3.20 -11.35
CA TYR A 271 -13.10 -3.23 -9.89
C TYR A 271 -11.80 -3.61 -9.16
N ASN A 272 -11.07 -4.63 -9.65
CA ASN A 272 -9.81 -5.07 -9.05
C ASN A 272 -8.71 -4.03 -9.23
N GLN A 273 -8.62 -3.38 -10.38
CA GLN A 273 -7.68 -2.28 -10.62
C GLN A 273 -7.92 -1.13 -9.64
N PHE A 274 -9.17 -0.66 -9.53
CA PHE A 274 -9.53 0.37 -8.55
C PHE A 274 -9.16 -0.02 -7.12
N ARG A 275 -9.53 -1.25 -6.70
CA ARG A 275 -9.20 -1.76 -5.36
C ARG A 275 -7.71 -1.73 -5.10
N ARG A 276 -6.89 -2.21 -6.04
CA ARG A 276 -5.42 -2.22 -5.94
C ARG A 276 -4.85 -0.80 -5.84
N GLU A 277 -5.20 0.06 -6.78
CA GLU A 277 -4.70 1.43 -6.85
C GLU A 277 -5.05 2.23 -5.59
N MET A 278 -6.30 2.11 -5.12
CA MET A 278 -6.75 2.77 -3.90
C MET A 278 -6.20 2.13 -2.62
N THR A 279 -5.91 0.84 -2.61
CA THR A 279 -5.24 0.22 -1.46
C THR A 279 -3.86 0.85 -1.27
N ILE A 280 -3.06 0.94 -2.32
CA ILE A 280 -1.71 1.48 -2.27
C ILE A 280 -1.73 2.99 -1.99
N SER A 281 -2.59 3.74 -2.66
CA SER A 281 -2.57 5.20 -2.65
C SER A 281 -3.32 5.84 -1.48
N VAL A 282 -4.21 5.11 -0.85
CA VAL A 282 -5.07 5.61 0.22
C VAL A 282 -4.98 4.74 1.47
N LEU A 283 -5.38 3.46 1.37
CA LEU A 283 -5.57 2.63 2.56
C LEU A 283 -4.26 2.31 3.29
N ASP A 284 -3.17 2.07 2.57
CA ASP A 284 -1.87 1.81 3.19
C ASP A 284 -1.31 3.08 3.85
N ILE A 285 -1.54 4.25 3.26
CA ILE A 285 -1.13 5.53 3.84
C ILE A 285 -1.89 5.82 5.14
N ILE A 286 -3.22 5.75 5.12
CA ILE A 286 -4.03 6.05 6.31
C ILE A 286 -3.84 5.03 7.44
N SER A 287 -3.41 3.80 7.13
CA SER A 287 -3.09 2.80 8.15
C SER A 287 -1.93 3.23 9.06
N LEU A 288 -1.10 4.16 8.61
CA LEU A 288 0.04 4.69 9.36
C LEU A 288 -0.32 5.84 10.28
N PHE A 289 -1.47 6.49 10.07
CA PHE A 289 -1.86 7.70 10.80
C PHE A 289 -1.97 7.48 12.31
N SER A 290 -2.39 6.30 12.75
CA SER A 290 -2.45 5.97 14.19
C SER A 290 -1.09 6.07 14.89
N ASN A 291 0.01 5.90 14.15
CA ASN A 291 1.36 5.93 14.70
C ASN A 291 1.95 7.35 14.81
N TYR A 292 1.21 8.37 14.34
CA TYR A 292 1.63 9.76 14.50
C TYR A 292 1.32 10.34 15.89
N ASP A 293 0.53 9.65 16.71
CA ASP A 293 0.33 9.97 18.11
C ASP A 293 1.62 9.68 18.91
N VAL A 294 2.46 10.70 19.07
CA VAL A 294 3.77 10.58 19.72
C VAL A 294 3.68 10.28 21.22
N ARG A 295 2.55 10.58 21.85
CA ARG A 295 2.35 10.23 23.27
C ARG A 295 2.08 8.76 23.45
N ARG A 296 1.42 8.14 22.47
CA ARG A 296 1.15 6.70 22.44
C ARG A 296 2.31 5.91 21.87
N TYR A 297 3.02 6.47 20.91
CA TYR A 297 4.17 5.88 20.23
C TYR A 297 5.39 6.77 20.37
N PRO A 298 5.92 6.87 21.58
CA PRO A 298 7.02 7.75 21.90
C PRO A 298 8.37 7.28 21.36
N THR A 299 8.49 6.03 20.96
CA THR A 299 9.71 5.42 20.46
C THR A 299 9.50 4.79 19.09
N LYS A 300 10.57 4.31 18.47
CA LYS A 300 10.52 3.56 17.22
C LYS A 300 9.46 2.47 17.27
N THR A 301 8.61 2.44 16.27
CA THR A 301 7.50 1.49 16.17
C THR A 301 7.60 0.71 14.88
N GLN A 302 7.67 -0.61 14.98
CA GLN A 302 7.60 -1.50 13.84
C GLN A 302 6.13 -1.79 13.52
N SER A 303 5.67 -1.28 12.38
CA SER A 303 4.31 -1.49 11.86
C SER A 303 4.33 -2.38 10.63
N GLU A 304 3.24 -3.07 10.37
CA GLU A 304 3.11 -4.01 9.27
C GLU A 304 1.84 -3.72 8.45
N LEU A 305 1.96 -3.80 7.13
CA LEU A 305 0.84 -3.70 6.19
C LEU A 305 0.53 -5.10 5.65
N THR A 306 -0.54 -5.70 6.14
CA THR A 306 -0.92 -7.09 5.80
C THR A 306 -2.02 -7.19 4.75
N ARG A 307 -2.43 -6.06 4.13
CA ARG A 307 -3.37 -6.10 3.01
C ARG A 307 -2.76 -6.85 1.84
N MET A 308 -3.60 -7.67 1.23
CA MET A 308 -3.26 -8.35 0.00
C MET A 308 -3.84 -7.58 -1.17
N ILE A 309 -3.01 -7.34 -2.18
CA ILE A 309 -3.44 -6.77 -3.46
C ILE A 309 -3.26 -7.81 -4.56
N TYR A 310 -4.15 -7.76 -5.55
CA TYR A 310 -4.20 -8.76 -6.61
C TYR A 310 -3.83 -8.10 -7.93
N THR A 311 -2.90 -8.73 -8.67
CA THR A 311 -2.67 -8.35 -10.06
C THR A 311 -3.87 -8.77 -10.90
N ASP A 312 -4.02 -8.10 -12.04
CA ASP A 312 -5.03 -8.51 -13.00
C ASP A 312 -4.73 -9.93 -13.47
N PRO A 313 -5.76 -10.70 -13.84
CA PRO A 313 -5.57 -12.03 -14.38
C PRO A 313 -4.65 -11.98 -15.60
N ILE A 314 -3.82 -13.02 -15.75
CA ILE A 314 -2.82 -13.09 -16.81
C ILE A 314 -3.47 -12.83 -18.18
N GLY A 315 -2.87 -11.92 -18.93
CA GLY A 315 -3.32 -11.55 -20.27
C GLY A 315 -4.28 -10.38 -20.34
N THR A 316 -4.45 -9.59 -19.26
CA THR A 316 -5.27 -8.37 -19.26
C THR A 316 -4.50 -7.07 -19.29
N GLU A 317 -3.19 -7.08 -19.04
CA GLU A 317 -2.38 -5.86 -18.97
C GLU A 317 -1.90 -5.39 -20.34
N GLY A 318 -2.33 -4.22 -20.79
CA GLY A 318 -1.86 -3.52 -21.98
C GLY A 318 -1.78 -4.40 -23.23
N ASN A 319 -0.65 -4.33 -23.94
CA ASN A 319 -0.40 -5.15 -25.12
C ASN A 319 -0.25 -6.67 -24.85
N GLN A 320 -0.33 -7.08 -23.60
CA GLN A 320 -0.23 -8.47 -23.16
C GLN A 320 -1.59 -9.15 -23.03
N PHE A 321 -2.63 -8.52 -23.49
CA PHE A 321 -3.99 -9.05 -23.47
C PHE A 321 -4.09 -10.33 -24.33
N ILE A 322 -4.59 -11.41 -23.72
CA ILE A 322 -4.93 -12.64 -24.45
C ILE A 322 -6.38 -12.51 -24.94
N PRO A 323 -6.61 -12.36 -26.25
CA PRO A 323 -7.96 -12.12 -26.75
C PRO A 323 -8.94 -13.22 -26.35
N GLY A 324 -10.10 -12.81 -25.88
CA GLY A 324 -11.26 -13.68 -25.68
C GLY A 324 -11.36 -14.44 -24.37
N TRP A 325 -10.37 -14.33 -23.42
CA TRP A 325 -10.58 -14.96 -22.11
C TRP A 325 -11.70 -14.27 -21.33
N VAL A 326 -11.76 -12.93 -21.41
CA VAL A 326 -12.78 -12.15 -20.71
C VAL A 326 -14.19 -12.49 -21.17
N ASP A 327 -14.36 -12.80 -22.47
CA ASP A 327 -15.65 -13.15 -23.07
C ASP A 327 -16.08 -14.59 -22.73
N ASN A 328 -15.12 -15.43 -22.31
CA ASN A 328 -15.36 -16.81 -21.90
C ASN A 328 -15.21 -17.03 -20.39
N ALA A 329 -14.98 -15.96 -19.63
CA ALA A 329 -14.81 -16.00 -18.18
C ALA A 329 -16.13 -16.25 -17.45
N PRO A 330 -16.08 -16.78 -16.23
CA PRO A 330 -17.24 -16.85 -15.37
C PRO A 330 -17.69 -15.45 -14.93
N SER A 331 -18.81 -15.40 -14.19
CA SER A 331 -19.36 -14.15 -13.68
C SER A 331 -18.41 -13.44 -12.70
N PHE A 332 -18.65 -12.14 -12.48
CA PHE A 332 -17.92 -11.30 -11.53
C PHE A 332 -17.76 -11.99 -10.16
N SER A 333 -18.84 -12.50 -9.58
CA SER A 333 -18.82 -13.12 -8.26
C SER A 333 -17.99 -14.40 -8.21
N VAL A 334 -17.99 -15.19 -9.27
CA VAL A 334 -17.16 -16.41 -9.35
C VAL A 334 -15.68 -16.03 -9.40
N ILE A 335 -15.33 -15.02 -10.20
CA ILE A 335 -13.94 -14.53 -10.25
C ILE A 335 -13.52 -13.96 -8.89
N GLU A 336 -14.35 -13.10 -8.28
CA GLU A 336 -14.06 -12.52 -6.96
C GLU A 336 -13.80 -13.60 -5.91
N ASN A 337 -14.68 -14.61 -5.82
CA ASN A 337 -14.52 -15.70 -4.86
C ASN A 337 -13.34 -16.63 -5.17
N SER A 338 -12.91 -16.71 -6.43
CA SER A 338 -11.77 -17.54 -6.83
C SER A 338 -10.44 -16.85 -6.65
N VAL A 339 -10.38 -15.55 -6.95
CA VAL A 339 -9.12 -14.77 -6.94
C VAL A 339 -8.83 -14.21 -5.57
N VAL A 340 -9.83 -13.64 -4.91
CA VAL A 340 -9.63 -12.93 -3.64
C VAL A 340 -9.68 -13.91 -2.48
N ARG A 341 -8.60 -13.95 -1.72
CA ARG A 341 -8.54 -14.76 -0.52
C ARG A 341 -9.57 -14.29 0.51
N SER A 342 -10.33 -15.23 1.03
CA SER A 342 -11.24 -14.95 2.15
C SER A 342 -10.46 -14.45 3.37
N PRO A 343 -11.07 -13.61 4.22
CA PRO A 343 -10.45 -13.21 5.48
C PRO A 343 -10.05 -14.44 6.31
N GLY A 344 -8.83 -14.44 6.79
CA GLY A 344 -8.29 -15.55 7.57
C GLY A 344 -6.90 -15.24 8.12
N ALA A 345 -6.30 -16.22 8.79
CA ALA A 345 -4.93 -16.10 9.27
C ALA A 345 -3.97 -15.74 8.13
N PHE A 346 -3.08 -14.82 8.41
CA PHE A 346 -2.03 -14.43 7.47
C PHE A 346 -1.02 -15.58 7.30
N THR A 347 -0.75 -15.93 6.06
CA THR A 347 0.19 -17.01 5.73
C THR A 347 1.21 -16.55 4.68
N PHE A 348 2.42 -17.10 4.77
CA PHE A 348 3.45 -16.96 3.76
C PHE A 348 3.45 -18.18 2.84
N LEU A 349 3.52 -17.96 1.55
CA LEU A 349 3.63 -19.02 0.56
C LEU A 349 5.04 -19.64 0.62
N GLU A 350 5.13 -20.95 0.86
CA GLU A 350 6.38 -21.69 0.90
C GLU A 350 6.61 -22.55 -0.34
N ARG A 351 5.55 -23.19 -0.86
CA ARG A 351 5.64 -24.04 -2.05
C ARG A 351 4.35 -23.97 -2.84
N VAL A 352 4.45 -24.23 -4.13
CA VAL A 352 3.29 -24.46 -4.99
C VAL A 352 3.44 -25.80 -5.69
N GLY A 353 2.47 -26.68 -5.50
CA GLY A 353 2.36 -27.92 -6.26
C GLY A 353 1.48 -27.68 -7.47
N ILE A 354 2.01 -27.87 -8.67
CA ILE A 354 1.33 -27.60 -9.93
C ILE A 354 0.91 -28.91 -10.56
N PHE A 355 -0.38 -29.04 -10.83
CA PHE A 355 -0.94 -30.16 -11.60
C PHE A 355 -0.94 -29.80 -13.07
N THR A 356 -0.47 -30.69 -13.89
CA THR A 356 -0.42 -30.52 -15.33
C THR A 356 -1.61 -31.21 -15.98
N GLY A 357 -2.40 -30.47 -16.72
CA GLY A 357 -3.35 -31.02 -17.69
C GLY A 357 -2.76 -31.03 -19.08
N PHE A 358 -3.39 -31.72 -20.01
CA PHE A 358 -3.01 -31.64 -21.39
C PHE A 358 -4.18 -31.42 -22.33
N LEU A 359 -3.86 -30.85 -23.47
CA LEU A 359 -4.76 -30.71 -24.57
C LEU A 359 -4.23 -31.45 -25.80
N HIS A 360 -5.11 -32.13 -26.50
CA HIS A 360 -4.83 -32.64 -27.81
C HIS A 360 -5.15 -31.59 -28.87
N GLY A 361 -4.11 -31.04 -29.52
CA GLY A 361 -4.27 -30.37 -30.80
C GLY A 361 -4.24 -31.38 -31.96
N TRP A 362 -4.60 -30.95 -33.16
CA TRP A 362 -4.68 -31.80 -34.34
C TRP A 362 -3.41 -32.61 -34.67
N SER A 363 -2.26 -32.17 -34.20
CA SER A 363 -0.97 -32.86 -34.46
C SER A 363 -0.07 -32.96 -33.23
N SER A 364 -0.45 -32.43 -32.09
CA SER A 364 0.45 -32.34 -30.92
C SER A 364 -0.30 -32.30 -29.61
N ARG A 365 0.36 -32.81 -28.57
CA ARG A 365 -0.06 -32.76 -27.19
C ARG A 365 0.62 -31.60 -26.51
N SER A 366 -0.17 -30.70 -25.88
CA SER A 366 0.34 -29.57 -25.13
C SER A 366 -0.03 -29.68 -23.65
N GLU A 367 0.94 -29.47 -22.81
CA GLU A 367 0.79 -29.51 -21.36
C GLU A 367 0.73 -28.10 -20.80
N PHE A 368 -0.14 -27.86 -19.79
CA PHE A 368 -0.32 -26.58 -19.17
C PHE A 368 -0.70 -26.72 -17.69
N TRP A 369 -0.57 -25.64 -16.94
CA TRP A 369 -1.00 -25.54 -15.55
C TRP A 369 -2.52 -25.69 -15.46
N SER A 370 -3.00 -26.81 -14.99
CA SER A 370 -4.45 -27.12 -14.92
C SER A 370 -5.05 -26.87 -13.55
N ALA A 371 -4.28 -27.08 -12.50
CA ALA A 371 -4.67 -26.89 -11.12
C ALA A 371 -3.43 -26.69 -10.24
N HIS A 372 -3.58 -26.19 -9.02
CA HIS A 372 -2.47 -26.08 -8.10
C HIS A 372 -2.89 -26.28 -6.65
N ARG A 373 -1.89 -26.59 -5.84
CA ARG A 373 -1.96 -26.75 -4.40
C ARG A 373 -0.97 -25.80 -3.76
N LEU A 374 -1.41 -24.97 -2.83
CA LEU A 374 -0.55 -24.05 -2.11
C LEU A 374 -0.15 -24.66 -0.76
N PHE A 375 1.13 -24.61 -0.47
CA PHE A 375 1.67 -24.92 0.84
C PHE A 375 2.08 -23.60 1.50
N SER A 376 1.29 -23.20 2.48
CA SER A 376 1.45 -21.92 3.16
C SER A 376 1.67 -22.16 4.64
N ARG A 377 2.48 -21.31 5.25
CA ARG A 377 2.76 -21.36 6.69
C ARG A 377 2.25 -20.08 7.33
N PRO A 378 1.45 -20.15 8.41
CA PRO A 378 1.29 -19.02 9.31
C PRO A 378 2.64 -18.69 9.94
N VAL A 379 2.75 -17.51 10.50
CA VAL A 379 3.97 -17.11 11.18
C VAL A 379 4.32 -18.14 12.26
N LEU A 380 5.47 -18.80 12.12
CA LEU A 380 5.97 -19.83 13.04
C LEU A 380 5.03 -21.00 13.33
N GLY A 381 3.98 -21.14 12.51
CA GLY A 381 3.03 -22.24 12.64
C GLY A 381 3.38 -23.46 11.77
N TRP A 382 2.48 -24.43 11.74
CA TRP A 382 2.57 -25.60 10.88
C TRP A 382 2.34 -25.21 9.42
N ILE A 383 2.90 -25.99 8.49
CA ILE A 383 2.59 -25.84 7.07
C ILE A 383 1.12 -26.23 6.86
N TRP A 384 0.36 -25.33 6.33
CA TRP A 384 -1.00 -25.60 5.89
C TRP A 384 -0.99 -25.91 4.40
N GLU A 385 -1.49 -27.06 4.08
CA GLU A 385 -1.85 -27.38 2.72
C GLU A 385 -3.20 -26.73 2.44
N SER A 386 -3.19 -25.70 1.65
CA SER A 386 -4.43 -25.08 1.25
C SER A 386 -4.89 -25.64 -0.08
N VAL A 387 -6.12 -25.83 -0.15
CA VAL A 387 -7.07 -26.13 -1.22
C VAL A 387 -6.47 -26.20 -2.62
N ILE A 388 -6.87 -27.21 -3.34
CA ILE A 388 -6.68 -27.36 -4.80
C ILE A 388 -7.55 -26.28 -5.46
N PHE A 389 -6.90 -25.36 -6.19
CA PHE A 389 -7.58 -24.44 -7.07
C PHE A 389 -7.55 -24.98 -8.50
N GLY A 390 -8.68 -24.98 -9.18
CA GLY A 390 -8.82 -25.50 -10.54
C GLY A 390 -9.39 -26.92 -10.60
N ASN A 391 -9.37 -27.50 -11.79
CA ASN A 391 -9.93 -28.83 -12.04
C ASN A 391 -8.82 -29.85 -12.32
N PRO A 392 -8.47 -30.75 -11.38
CA PRO A 392 -7.42 -31.75 -11.55
C PRO A 392 -7.86 -32.95 -12.40
N GLN A 393 -9.06 -32.97 -12.97
CA GLN A 393 -9.63 -34.18 -13.62
C GLN A 393 -8.83 -34.68 -14.83
N ASN A 394 -7.98 -33.83 -15.44
CA ASN A 394 -7.10 -34.23 -16.54
C ASN A 394 -5.62 -34.21 -16.11
N ASN A 395 -5.35 -34.48 -14.85
CA ASN A 395 -4.01 -34.44 -14.30
C ASN A 395 -3.15 -35.59 -14.91
N ILE A 396 -2.06 -35.20 -15.59
CA ILE A 396 -1.07 -36.10 -16.17
C ILE A 396 0.33 -35.96 -15.57
N GLY A 397 0.49 -34.98 -14.67
CA GLY A 397 1.76 -34.73 -14.02
C GLY A 397 1.61 -33.79 -12.83
N TYR A 398 2.63 -33.80 -11.98
CA TYR A 398 2.75 -32.96 -10.82
C TYR A 398 4.18 -32.44 -10.69
N GLN A 399 4.33 -31.17 -10.36
CA GLN A 399 5.64 -30.56 -10.09
C GLN A 399 5.51 -29.60 -8.90
N GLU A 400 6.44 -29.70 -7.94
CA GLU A 400 6.55 -28.71 -6.87
C GLU A 400 7.58 -27.64 -7.21
N VAL A 401 7.25 -26.40 -6.84
CA VAL A 401 8.14 -25.24 -6.88
C VAL A 401 8.29 -24.71 -5.45
N ASP A 402 9.51 -24.72 -4.95
CA ASP A 402 9.83 -24.38 -3.56
C ASP A 402 10.33 -22.94 -3.43
N PHE A 403 9.75 -22.17 -2.46
CA PHE A 403 10.07 -20.81 -2.10
C PHE A 403 10.55 -20.70 -0.64
N THR A 404 10.85 -21.81 0.03
CA THR A 404 11.30 -21.78 1.42
C THR A 404 12.52 -20.86 1.57
N ASN A 405 12.48 -19.93 2.53
CA ASN A 405 13.49 -18.90 2.77
C ASN A 405 13.68 -17.87 1.63
N PHE A 406 12.73 -17.77 0.72
CA PHE A 406 12.77 -16.78 -0.34
C PHE A 406 11.50 -15.96 -0.40
N ASP A 407 11.66 -14.70 -0.79
CA ASP A 407 10.57 -13.84 -1.24
C ASP A 407 10.50 -13.89 -2.77
N VAL A 408 9.32 -14.14 -3.31
CA VAL A 408 9.07 -14.02 -4.74
C VAL A 408 8.67 -12.60 -5.04
N PHE A 409 9.44 -11.87 -5.84
CA PHE A 409 9.20 -10.46 -6.15
C PHE A 409 8.75 -10.19 -7.59
N SER A 410 8.91 -11.18 -8.48
CA SER A 410 8.48 -11.08 -9.88
C SER A 410 8.10 -12.45 -10.42
N ILE A 411 7.13 -12.46 -11.31
CA ILE A 411 6.68 -13.68 -12.00
C ILE A 411 6.65 -13.39 -13.49
N ASN A 412 7.36 -14.20 -14.26
CA ASN A 412 7.28 -14.21 -15.71
C ASN A 412 6.50 -15.45 -16.14
N SER A 413 5.33 -15.25 -16.73
CA SER A 413 4.42 -16.30 -17.15
C SER A 413 4.30 -16.31 -18.66
N ARG A 414 4.43 -17.47 -19.28
CA ARG A 414 4.01 -17.61 -20.67
C ARG A 414 2.56 -18.04 -20.68
N ALA A 415 1.69 -17.16 -21.18
CA ALA A 415 0.27 -17.44 -21.30
C ALA A 415 -0.11 -17.66 -22.76
N THR A 416 -1.13 -18.47 -22.97
CA THR A 416 -1.60 -18.85 -24.31
C THR A 416 -3.11 -18.89 -24.39
N SER A 417 -3.62 -18.58 -25.58
CA SER A 417 -4.99 -18.90 -25.96
C SER A 417 -4.98 -19.59 -27.32
N HIS A 418 -5.71 -20.67 -27.47
CA HIS A 418 -5.85 -21.38 -28.73
C HIS A 418 -7.32 -21.61 -29.06
N MET A 419 -7.72 -21.29 -30.27
CA MET A 419 -9.05 -21.55 -30.79
C MET A 419 -8.98 -22.75 -31.72
N PHE A 420 -9.86 -23.71 -31.53
CA PHE A 420 -9.95 -24.84 -32.45
C PHE A 420 -10.41 -24.34 -33.84
N PRO A 421 -9.91 -24.98 -34.94
CA PRO A 421 -10.24 -24.56 -36.29
C PRO A 421 -11.73 -24.51 -36.64
N ASN A 422 -12.53 -25.34 -35.96
CA ASN A 422 -14.00 -25.36 -36.10
C ASN A 422 -14.73 -24.33 -35.22
N GLY A 423 -13.99 -23.48 -34.49
CA GLY A 423 -14.60 -22.50 -33.58
C GLY A 423 -15.27 -23.06 -32.31
N SER A 424 -15.18 -24.38 -32.08
CA SER A 424 -15.96 -25.05 -31.05
C SER A 424 -15.52 -24.78 -29.62
N ALA A 425 -14.26 -24.41 -29.41
CA ALA A 425 -13.72 -24.05 -28.09
C ALA A 425 -12.47 -23.18 -28.21
N ARG A 426 -12.28 -22.34 -27.21
CA ARG A 426 -11.04 -21.59 -27.00
C ARG A 426 -10.38 -22.08 -25.74
N LEU A 427 -9.09 -22.37 -25.81
CA LEU A 427 -8.30 -22.87 -24.72
C LEU A 427 -7.40 -21.79 -24.16
N PHE A 428 -7.34 -21.72 -22.83
CA PHE A 428 -6.44 -20.83 -22.11
C PHE A 428 -5.57 -21.66 -21.19
N GLY A 429 -4.28 -21.35 -21.14
CA GLY A 429 -3.36 -22.06 -20.30
C GLY A 429 -2.05 -21.33 -20.04
N VAL A 430 -1.31 -21.79 -19.05
CA VAL A 430 -0.02 -21.24 -18.66
C VAL A 430 1.01 -22.39 -18.66
N PRO A 431 1.75 -22.57 -19.78
CA PRO A 431 2.71 -23.69 -19.92
C PRO A 431 4.03 -23.42 -19.23
N ARG A 432 4.39 -22.15 -18.95
CA ARG A 432 5.64 -21.80 -18.29
C ARG A 432 5.42 -20.65 -17.31
N VAL A 433 6.03 -20.79 -16.12
CA VAL A 433 6.14 -19.71 -15.14
C VAL A 433 7.53 -19.72 -14.55
N THR A 434 8.19 -18.57 -14.52
CA THR A 434 9.45 -18.36 -13.83
C THR A 434 9.21 -17.40 -12.69
N PHE A 435 9.60 -17.80 -11.49
CA PHE A 435 9.55 -17.02 -10.27
C PHE A 435 10.93 -16.46 -9.99
N ASP A 436 11.04 -15.12 -9.88
CA ASP A 436 12.25 -14.45 -9.45
C ASP A 436 12.23 -14.30 -7.93
N LEU A 437 13.29 -14.73 -7.28
CA LEU A 437 13.39 -14.95 -5.86
C LEU A 437 14.51 -14.13 -5.24
N SER A 438 14.28 -13.57 -4.04
CA SER A 438 15.31 -12.99 -3.18
C SER A 438 15.36 -13.75 -1.85
N ASN A 439 16.53 -14.20 -1.44
CA ASN A 439 16.71 -14.86 -0.16
C ASN A 439 16.49 -13.89 1.00
N VAL A 440 15.68 -14.28 1.97
CA VAL A 440 15.27 -13.41 3.09
C VAL A 440 16.41 -13.06 4.05
N THR A 441 17.52 -13.80 4.03
CA THR A 441 18.63 -13.62 4.96
C THR A 441 19.77 -12.79 4.35
N ASN A 442 20.11 -13.06 3.09
CA ASN A 442 21.30 -12.49 2.45
C ASN A 442 21.01 -11.75 1.13
N ASN A 443 19.73 -11.61 0.76
CA ASN A 443 19.26 -10.98 -0.47
C ASN A 443 19.82 -11.62 -1.78
N ASN A 444 20.39 -12.82 -1.72
CA ASN A 444 20.84 -13.52 -2.92
C ASN A 444 19.67 -13.86 -3.82
N LEU A 445 19.88 -13.66 -5.11
CA LEU A 445 18.85 -13.89 -6.11
C LEU A 445 18.87 -15.34 -6.58
N ALA A 446 17.68 -15.85 -6.88
CA ALA A 446 17.48 -17.17 -7.45
C ALA A 446 16.27 -17.16 -8.38
N GLN A 447 16.16 -18.20 -9.22
CA GLN A 447 14.98 -18.42 -10.04
C GLN A 447 14.46 -19.84 -9.85
N ARG A 448 13.14 -19.99 -9.93
CA ARG A 448 12.47 -21.30 -9.97
C ARG A 448 11.52 -21.29 -11.15
N THR A 449 11.54 -22.36 -11.94
CA THR A 449 10.74 -22.43 -13.16
C THR A 449 9.88 -23.68 -13.18
N TYR A 450 8.58 -23.49 -13.41
CA TYR A 450 7.70 -24.50 -13.95
C TYR A 450 7.71 -24.37 -15.47
N ASN A 451 8.02 -25.43 -16.18
CA ASN A 451 8.09 -25.43 -17.65
C ASN A 451 7.57 -26.75 -18.21
N ARG A 452 6.67 -26.67 -19.17
CA ARG A 452 6.16 -27.82 -19.89
C ARG A 452 6.26 -27.58 -21.40
N PRO A 453 6.43 -28.64 -22.19
CA PRO A 453 6.43 -28.54 -23.65
C PRO A 453 5.14 -27.88 -24.15
N PHE A 454 5.28 -26.90 -25.00
CA PHE A 454 4.16 -26.17 -25.56
C PHE A 454 4.39 -25.91 -27.05
N THR A 455 3.41 -26.30 -27.86
CA THR A 455 3.50 -26.28 -29.32
C THR A 455 2.76 -25.11 -29.98
N PHE A 456 1.92 -24.38 -29.21
CA PHE A 456 1.18 -23.25 -29.72
C PHE A 456 1.87 -21.92 -29.35
N GLY A 457 1.65 -20.89 -30.18
CA GLY A 457 2.14 -19.54 -29.88
C GLY A 457 1.60 -19.03 -28.55
N GLY A 458 2.41 -18.27 -27.84
CA GLY A 458 2.03 -17.65 -26.57
C GLY A 458 2.83 -16.38 -26.33
N GLN A 459 2.36 -15.57 -25.38
CA GLN A 459 3.01 -14.34 -24.98
C GLN A 459 3.64 -14.51 -23.60
N ASP A 460 4.85 -13.99 -23.43
CA ASP A 460 5.50 -13.90 -22.13
C ASP A 460 4.99 -12.64 -21.41
N ILE A 461 4.41 -12.83 -20.23
CA ILE A 461 3.79 -11.79 -19.42
C ILE A 461 4.55 -11.71 -18.12
N VAL A 462 5.07 -10.52 -17.82
CA VAL A 462 5.73 -10.25 -16.54
C VAL A 462 4.71 -9.64 -15.58
N SER A 463 4.44 -10.34 -14.49
CA SER A 463 3.59 -9.88 -13.41
C SER A 463 4.44 -9.40 -12.26
N ARG A 464 4.36 -8.11 -12.00
CA ARG A 464 4.98 -7.39 -10.89
C ARG A 464 3.94 -6.46 -10.32
N LEU A 465 4.23 -5.94 -9.13
CA LEU A 465 3.42 -4.82 -8.65
C LEU A 465 3.69 -3.55 -9.44
N PRO A 466 2.66 -2.74 -9.66
CA PRO A 466 2.82 -1.40 -10.17
C PRO A 466 3.83 -0.63 -9.33
N GLY A 467 4.77 0.06 -9.97
CA GLY A 467 5.74 0.89 -9.29
C GLY A 467 7.09 0.25 -8.98
N GLU A 468 7.25 -1.04 -9.19
CA GLU A 468 8.58 -1.65 -9.16
C GLU A 468 9.30 -1.32 -10.46
N THR A 469 10.47 -0.68 -10.32
CA THR A 469 11.24 -0.26 -11.49
C THR A 469 11.66 -1.46 -12.32
N THR A 470 11.36 -1.39 -13.62
CA THR A 470 11.69 -2.44 -14.59
C THR A 470 13.19 -2.52 -14.90
N GLU A 471 13.97 -1.55 -14.45
CA GLU A 471 15.34 -1.33 -14.91
C GLU A 471 16.37 -2.25 -14.28
N ILE A 472 16.07 -2.88 -13.12
CA ILE A 472 17.02 -3.75 -12.46
C ILE A 472 16.31 -5.03 -12.02
N PRO A 473 16.33 -6.10 -12.81
CA PRO A 473 15.81 -7.42 -12.40
C PRO A 473 16.45 -7.95 -11.11
N ASN A 474 17.50 -7.31 -10.64
CA ASN A 474 18.38 -7.71 -9.56
C ASN A 474 18.24 -6.83 -8.32
N SER A 475 17.25 -5.93 -8.25
CA SER A 475 17.16 -5.05 -7.09
C SER A 475 16.52 -5.75 -5.90
N SER A 476 17.19 -5.71 -4.76
CA SER A 476 16.65 -6.10 -3.45
C SER A 476 15.53 -5.16 -2.96
N ASN A 477 15.15 -4.17 -3.76
CA ASN A 477 14.25 -3.06 -3.40
C ASN A 477 12.81 -3.25 -3.90
N PHE A 478 12.30 -4.46 -3.91
CA PHE A 478 10.89 -4.68 -4.17
C PHE A 478 10.03 -4.33 -2.93
N SER A 479 8.86 -3.80 -3.17
CA SER A 479 7.94 -3.35 -2.11
C SER A 479 7.03 -4.47 -1.59
N HIS A 480 6.71 -5.43 -2.44
CA HIS A 480 5.79 -6.51 -2.15
C HIS A 480 6.36 -7.86 -2.55
N ARG A 481 5.84 -8.91 -1.95
CA ARG A 481 6.17 -10.31 -2.24
C ARG A 481 4.91 -11.13 -2.49
N LEU A 482 5.06 -12.19 -3.24
CA LEU A 482 3.98 -13.14 -3.51
C LEU A 482 3.51 -13.79 -2.21
N ALA A 483 2.21 -13.73 -1.98
CA ALA A 483 1.56 -14.35 -0.82
C ALA A 483 0.51 -15.39 -1.21
N HIS A 484 -0.04 -15.30 -2.43
CA HIS A 484 -1.11 -16.17 -2.87
C HIS A 484 -1.11 -16.33 -4.40
N ILE A 485 -1.51 -17.50 -4.85
CA ILE A 485 -1.75 -17.79 -6.28
C ILE A 485 -3.18 -18.31 -6.37
N SER A 486 -3.94 -17.75 -7.30
CA SER A 486 -5.31 -18.17 -7.55
C SER A 486 -5.52 -18.50 -9.03
N SER A 487 -6.54 -19.27 -9.32
CA SER A 487 -6.98 -19.54 -10.67
C SER A 487 -8.50 -19.65 -10.73
N PHE A 488 -9.03 -19.34 -11.89
CA PHE A 488 -10.44 -19.57 -12.17
C PHE A 488 -10.60 -20.19 -13.58
N PRO A 489 -11.65 -20.99 -13.78
CA PRO A 489 -11.88 -21.64 -15.05
C PRO A 489 -12.33 -20.63 -16.11
N VAL A 490 -11.89 -20.84 -17.35
CA VAL A 490 -12.30 -20.07 -18.52
C VAL A 490 -12.71 -21.04 -19.62
N GLY A 491 -13.95 -20.97 -20.05
CA GLY A 491 -14.50 -21.96 -20.97
C GLY A 491 -14.50 -23.38 -20.38
N ASN A 492 -14.53 -24.38 -21.25
CA ASN A 492 -14.70 -25.78 -20.83
C ASN A 492 -13.40 -26.45 -20.36
N ASN A 493 -12.22 -25.99 -20.79
CA ASN A 493 -10.95 -26.69 -20.59
C ASN A 493 -9.75 -25.75 -20.33
N GLY A 494 -9.98 -24.53 -19.83
CA GLY A 494 -8.91 -23.58 -19.56
C GLY A 494 -8.96 -23.02 -18.16
N SER A 495 -7.85 -22.44 -17.72
CA SER A 495 -7.77 -21.66 -16.50
C SER A 495 -6.85 -20.44 -16.68
N VAL A 496 -7.17 -19.39 -15.95
CA VAL A 496 -6.40 -18.16 -15.88
C VAL A 496 -5.89 -18.00 -14.46
N LEU A 497 -4.63 -17.57 -14.34
CA LEU A 497 -3.97 -17.34 -13.07
C LEU A 497 -4.07 -15.86 -12.65
N SER A 498 -4.12 -15.63 -11.36
CA SER A 498 -3.96 -14.31 -10.73
C SER A 498 -3.07 -14.45 -9.50
N TYR A 499 -2.35 -13.38 -9.16
CA TYR A 499 -1.36 -13.39 -8.09
C TYR A 499 -1.74 -12.37 -7.01
N GLY A 500 -1.70 -12.82 -5.76
CA GLY A 500 -1.89 -11.99 -4.57
C GLY A 500 -0.55 -11.62 -3.95
N TRP A 501 -0.34 -10.33 -3.70
CA TRP A 501 0.89 -9.75 -3.19
C TRP A 501 0.65 -9.08 -1.85
N THR A 502 1.61 -9.19 -0.94
CA THR A 502 1.60 -8.51 0.35
C THR A 502 2.86 -7.67 0.54
N HIS A 503 2.76 -6.64 1.35
CA HIS A 503 3.87 -5.74 1.61
C HIS A 503 5.07 -6.48 2.23
N ARG A 504 6.28 -6.14 1.78
CA ARG A 504 7.52 -6.81 2.23
C ARG A 504 7.82 -6.60 3.72
N ASN A 505 7.34 -5.51 4.32
CA ASN A 505 7.58 -5.20 5.73
C ASN A 505 6.88 -6.16 6.72
N VAL A 506 6.04 -7.08 6.24
CA VAL A 506 5.41 -8.08 7.12
C VAL A 506 6.47 -9.04 7.66
N ASN A 507 6.62 -9.07 8.97
CA ASN A 507 7.64 -9.84 9.65
C ASN A 507 7.29 -11.35 9.68
N ARG A 508 8.10 -12.20 9.05
CA ARG A 508 7.87 -13.65 8.96
C ARG A 508 7.90 -14.36 10.30
N HIS A 509 8.55 -13.78 11.31
CA HIS A 509 8.82 -14.45 12.57
C HIS A 509 8.20 -13.75 13.79
N ASN A 510 7.41 -12.68 13.58
CA ASN A 510 6.92 -11.84 14.68
C ASN A 510 8.04 -11.52 15.69
N ARG A 511 9.20 -11.15 15.18
CA ARG A 511 10.37 -10.91 16.02
C ARG A 511 10.18 -9.65 16.83
N LEU A 512 10.15 -9.79 18.14
CA LEU A 512 10.06 -8.69 19.07
C LEU A 512 11.36 -7.89 19.04
N ASN A 513 11.25 -6.58 19.06
CA ASN A 513 12.40 -5.69 19.07
C ASN A 513 12.62 -5.18 20.50
N PRO A 514 13.84 -5.32 21.08
CA PRO A 514 14.12 -4.85 22.44
C PRO A 514 14.16 -3.32 22.57
N ASN A 515 14.30 -2.60 21.47
CA ASN A 515 14.47 -1.14 21.45
C ASN A 515 13.33 -0.38 20.75
N SER A 516 12.27 -1.06 20.35
CA SER A 516 11.14 -0.45 19.67
C SER A 516 9.82 -1.15 19.98
N ILE A 517 8.73 -0.42 19.86
CA ILE A 517 7.39 -1.00 19.95
C ILE A 517 7.21 -1.93 18.75
N THR A 518 6.84 -3.19 19.01
CA THR A 518 6.53 -4.15 17.97
C THR A 518 5.01 -4.27 17.85
N GLN A 519 4.45 -3.84 16.72
CA GLN A 519 3.04 -4.03 16.39
C GLN A 519 2.88 -5.31 15.57
N ILE A 520 2.05 -6.22 16.04
CA ILE A 520 1.74 -7.48 15.35
C ILE A 520 0.25 -7.45 14.98
N PRO A 521 -0.11 -7.40 13.68
CA PRO A 521 -1.50 -7.51 13.25
C PRO A 521 -2.14 -8.79 13.77
N ALA A 522 -3.34 -8.68 14.32
CA ALA A 522 -4.00 -9.81 14.97
C ALA A 522 -4.32 -10.97 14.01
N ILE A 523 -4.39 -10.74 12.70
CA ILE A 523 -4.57 -11.79 11.70
C ILE A 523 -3.37 -12.73 11.54
N LYS A 524 -2.24 -12.45 12.18
CA LYS A 524 -1.04 -13.33 12.20
C LYS A 524 -1.15 -14.46 13.23
N PHE A 525 -2.31 -14.64 13.83
CA PHE A 525 -2.60 -15.79 14.68
C PHE A 525 -2.52 -17.11 13.86
N ALA A 526 -2.17 -18.21 14.54
CA ALA A 526 -2.05 -19.51 13.90
C ALA A 526 -3.41 -20.19 13.65
N SER A 527 -4.45 -19.82 14.41
CA SER A 527 -5.81 -20.37 14.30
C SER A 527 -6.83 -19.34 14.78
N GLY A 528 -8.06 -19.43 14.28
CA GLY A 528 -9.18 -18.58 14.65
C GLY A 528 -9.96 -18.07 13.44
N SER A 529 -10.90 -17.14 13.68
CA SER A 529 -11.72 -16.52 12.66
C SER A 529 -11.25 -15.09 12.39
N ALA A 530 -11.38 -14.66 11.15
CA ALA A 530 -11.04 -13.30 10.74
C ALA A 530 -12.21 -12.65 10.01
N ARG A 531 -12.21 -11.33 10.02
CA ARG A 531 -13.13 -10.47 9.28
C ARG A 531 -12.31 -9.45 8.48
N ARG A 532 -12.77 -9.14 7.28
CA ARG A 532 -12.18 -8.08 6.48
C ARG A 532 -12.17 -6.76 7.27
N GLY A 533 -11.03 -6.12 7.32
CA GLY A 533 -10.84 -4.87 8.05
C GLY A 533 -11.63 -3.71 7.45
N PRO A 534 -11.92 -2.67 8.25
CA PRO A 534 -12.70 -1.52 7.81
C PRO A 534 -11.93 -0.55 6.90
N GLY A 535 -10.67 -0.82 6.57
CA GLY A 535 -9.85 0.02 5.70
C GLY A 535 -8.78 0.85 6.41
N HIS A 536 -9.00 1.28 7.65
CA HIS A 536 -8.04 2.06 8.44
C HIS A 536 -7.03 1.22 9.23
N THR A 537 -7.05 -0.09 9.07
CA THR A 537 -6.11 -1.05 9.66
C THR A 537 -5.13 -1.53 8.60
N GLY A 538 -4.01 -2.13 8.99
CA GLY A 538 -3.03 -2.73 8.06
C GLY A 538 -3.53 -3.98 7.34
N GLY A 539 -4.73 -4.51 7.68
CA GLY A 539 -5.28 -5.73 7.09
C GLY A 539 -6.61 -6.15 7.71
N ASP A 540 -6.88 -7.45 7.67
CA ASP A 540 -8.08 -8.04 8.27
C ASP A 540 -8.01 -8.03 9.81
N LEU A 541 -9.15 -8.22 10.47
CA LEU A 541 -9.31 -8.23 11.92
C LEU A 541 -9.51 -9.65 12.44
N ALA A 542 -8.99 -9.96 13.62
CA ALA A 542 -9.36 -11.19 14.31
C ALA A 542 -10.71 -11.02 15.02
N ILE A 543 -11.63 -11.97 14.80
CA ILE A 543 -12.94 -12.01 15.47
C ILE A 543 -12.76 -12.83 16.74
N ALA A 544 -12.83 -12.20 17.91
CA ALA A 544 -12.73 -12.84 19.21
C ALA A 544 -14.11 -12.87 19.87
N GLN A 545 -14.74 -14.04 19.87
CA GLN A 545 -16.04 -14.29 20.46
C GLN A 545 -15.90 -15.13 21.74
N GLN A 546 -16.94 -15.13 22.57
CA GLN A 546 -16.98 -15.94 23.79
C GLN A 546 -16.59 -17.39 23.51
N HIS A 547 -15.76 -17.97 24.34
CA HIS A 547 -15.19 -19.31 24.24
C HIS A 547 -14.25 -19.53 23.03
N SER A 548 -13.86 -18.48 22.31
CA SER A 548 -12.84 -18.60 21.27
C SER A 548 -11.43 -18.38 21.83
N GLY A 549 -10.48 -19.11 21.26
CA GLY A 549 -9.06 -19.01 21.59
C GLY A 549 -8.20 -18.76 20.37
N TYR A 550 -7.22 -17.90 20.51
CA TYR A 550 -6.25 -17.55 19.47
C TYR A 550 -4.85 -17.81 19.94
N GLN A 551 -4.00 -18.20 19.01
CA GLN A 551 -2.58 -18.44 19.26
C GLN A 551 -1.75 -17.57 18.30
N LEU A 552 -0.80 -16.84 18.86
CA LEU A 552 0.17 -16.05 18.12
C LEU A 552 1.57 -16.46 18.56
N PHE A 553 2.39 -16.85 17.58
CA PHE A 553 3.78 -17.20 17.85
C PHE A 553 4.68 -16.00 17.58
N MET A 554 5.73 -15.86 18.40
CA MET A 554 6.70 -14.78 18.27
C MET A 554 8.10 -15.22 18.69
N GLN A 555 9.10 -14.53 18.20
CA GLN A 555 10.50 -14.72 18.59
C GLN A 555 11.00 -13.52 19.35
N SER A 556 11.88 -13.75 20.33
CA SER A 556 12.64 -12.68 20.98
C SER A 556 14.13 -12.97 20.89
N PRO A 557 14.95 -12.00 20.47
CA PRO A 557 16.40 -12.18 20.36
C PRO A 557 17.13 -12.13 21.70
N SER A 558 16.50 -11.62 22.75
CA SER A 558 17.12 -11.35 24.05
C SER A 558 16.11 -11.41 25.17
N ALA A 559 16.61 -11.56 26.39
CA ALA A 559 15.80 -11.39 27.60
C ALA A 559 15.42 -9.91 27.75
N GLN A 560 14.13 -9.64 27.80
CA GLN A 560 13.56 -8.29 27.86
C GLN A 560 12.16 -8.34 28.48
N ARG A 561 11.76 -7.27 29.15
CA ARG A 561 10.40 -7.09 29.65
C ARG A 561 9.59 -6.19 28.70
N TYR A 562 8.37 -6.61 28.41
CA TYR A 562 7.44 -5.92 27.52
C TYR A 562 6.10 -5.70 28.20
N ARG A 563 5.50 -4.53 27.98
CA ARG A 563 4.09 -4.30 28.26
C ARG A 563 3.27 -4.73 27.04
N LEU A 564 2.15 -5.38 27.30
CA LEU A 564 1.20 -5.79 26.26
C LEU A 564 0.09 -4.75 26.16
N ARG A 565 -0.22 -4.34 24.92
CA ARG A 565 -1.35 -3.46 24.61
C ARG A 565 -2.13 -4.01 23.41
N LEU A 566 -3.45 -3.98 23.49
CA LEU A 566 -4.33 -4.40 22.41
C LEU A 566 -5.03 -3.18 21.82
N ARG A 567 -5.10 -3.13 20.48
CA ARG A 567 -6.00 -2.22 19.77
C ARG A 567 -7.19 -3.03 19.27
N TYR A 568 -8.39 -2.66 19.68
CA TYR A 568 -9.60 -3.44 19.43
C TYR A 568 -10.85 -2.56 19.29
N ALA A 569 -11.90 -3.11 18.66
CA ALA A 569 -13.26 -2.58 18.70
C ALA A 569 -14.16 -3.57 19.43
N GLY A 570 -14.87 -3.12 20.46
CA GLY A 570 -15.78 -3.95 21.25
C GLY A 570 -17.17 -4.01 20.62
N ILE A 571 -17.59 -5.19 20.16
CA ILE A 571 -18.97 -5.43 19.74
C ILE A 571 -19.86 -5.49 20.96
N SER A 572 -19.38 -6.14 22.03
CA SER A 572 -19.99 -6.12 23.35
C SER A 572 -18.90 -6.04 24.42
N GLY A 573 -19.22 -5.48 25.58
CA GLY A 573 -18.32 -5.50 26.72
C GLY A 573 -18.08 -6.92 27.22
N GLY A 574 -16.94 -7.15 27.87
CA GLY A 574 -16.59 -8.48 28.38
C GLY A 574 -15.20 -8.56 28.95
N SER A 575 -14.63 -9.76 28.94
CA SER A 575 -13.32 -10.06 29.51
C SER A 575 -12.54 -11.00 28.60
N ILE A 576 -11.26 -10.70 28.43
CA ILE A 576 -10.31 -11.53 27.70
C ILE A 576 -9.15 -11.92 28.64
N SER A 577 -8.80 -13.20 28.60
CA SER A 577 -7.61 -13.71 29.30
C SER A 577 -6.48 -13.88 28.29
N VAL A 578 -5.31 -13.41 28.66
CA VAL A 578 -4.11 -13.47 27.83
C VAL A 578 -3.03 -14.23 28.62
N SER A 579 -2.40 -15.20 27.98
CA SER A 579 -1.29 -15.93 28.59
C SER A 579 -0.13 -16.08 27.61
N HIS A 580 1.08 -15.88 28.12
CA HIS A 580 2.32 -16.15 27.38
C HIS A 580 2.93 -17.46 27.83
N ARG A 581 3.38 -18.23 26.87
CA ARG A 581 4.04 -19.53 27.13
C ARG A 581 5.41 -19.60 26.47
N ASP A 582 6.31 -20.27 27.12
CA ASP A 582 7.53 -20.80 26.52
C ASP A 582 7.14 -22.01 25.65
N GLU A 583 7.33 -21.95 24.36
CA GLU A 583 6.92 -23.02 23.46
C GLU A 583 7.77 -24.28 23.62
N ASN A 584 9.03 -24.16 24.06
CA ASN A 584 9.92 -25.30 24.26
C ASN A 584 9.50 -26.13 25.48
N ASN A 585 9.11 -25.47 26.56
CA ASN A 585 8.82 -26.13 27.85
C ASN A 585 7.33 -26.12 28.22
N GLN A 586 6.48 -25.49 27.39
CA GLN A 586 5.02 -25.32 27.57
C GLN A 586 4.65 -24.62 28.92
N ASN A 587 5.60 -23.96 29.55
CA ASN A 587 5.38 -23.26 30.81
C ASN A 587 4.64 -21.95 30.58
N ILE A 588 3.65 -21.66 31.43
CA ILE A 588 3.02 -20.34 31.46
C ILE A 588 4.00 -19.39 32.16
N LEU A 589 4.46 -18.39 31.40
CA LEU A 589 5.38 -17.38 31.90
C LEU A 589 4.64 -16.20 32.51
N HIS A 590 3.46 -15.91 31.95
CA HIS A 590 2.65 -14.78 32.34
C HIS A 590 1.18 -15.01 31.97
N SER A 591 0.27 -14.51 32.79
CA SER A 591 -1.17 -14.54 32.53
C SER A 591 -1.83 -13.27 33.08
N ALA A 592 -2.72 -12.66 32.31
CA ALA A 592 -3.50 -11.51 32.74
C ALA A 592 -4.90 -11.54 32.14
N THR A 593 -5.81 -10.83 32.78
CA THR A 593 -7.18 -10.66 32.31
C THR A 593 -7.42 -9.16 32.06
N PHE A 594 -8.01 -8.85 30.90
CA PHE A 594 -8.35 -7.51 30.50
C PHE A 594 -9.86 -7.37 30.41
N ASN A 595 -10.39 -6.27 30.92
CA ASN A 595 -11.76 -5.87 30.69
C ASN A 595 -11.85 -5.12 29.35
N VAL A 596 -12.79 -5.54 28.52
CA VAL A 596 -13.05 -4.91 27.21
C VAL A 596 -14.34 -4.15 27.25
N ARG A 597 -14.31 -2.91 26.79
CA ARG A 597 -15.50 -2.06 26.69
C ARG A 597 -16.22 -2.29 25.37
N ALA A 598 -17.52 -2.16 25.36
CA ALA A 598 -18.28 -2.03 24.12
C ALA A 598 -17.95 -0.68 23.47
N THR A 599 -17.82 -0.67 22.16
CA THR A 599 -17.70 0.52 21.34
C THR A 599 -18.87 0.58 20.35
N SER A 600 -18.92 1.60 19.47
CA SER A 600 -20.00 1.64 18.49
C SER A 600 -19.84 0.50 17.47
N GLY A 601 -20.93 -0.08 17.02
CA GLY A 601 -20.92 -1.14 16.01
C GLY A 601 -20.59 -0.69 14.59
N GLN A 602 -20.30 0.61 14.37
CA GLN A 602 -20.08 1.20 13.05
C GLN A 602 -18.65 1.00 12.54
N LEU A 603 -17.71 0.58 13.39
CA LEU A 603 -16.31 0.34 13.08
C LEU A 603 -15.61 1.56 12.44
N ARG A 604 -15.94 2.77 12.92
CA ARG A 604 -15.22 3.99 12.58
C ARG A 604 -13.83 3.96 13.23
N TYR A 605 -12.95 4.84 12.81
CA TYR A 605 -11.60 4.91 13.39
C TYR A 605 -11.63 5.07 14.92
N ALA A 606 -12.51 5.94 15.44
CA ALA A 606 -12.65 6.19 16.87
C ALA A 606 -13.22 5.01 17.69
N ASP A 607 -13.86 4.02 17.03
CA ASP A 607 -14.37 2.82 17.71
C ASP A 607 -13.26 1.83 18.11
N PHE A 608 -12.07 1.98 17.50
CA PHE A 608 -10.90 1.19 17.85
C PHE A 608 -10.13 1.85 18.97
N ILE A 609 -10.30 1.30 20.15
CA ILE A 609 -9.66 1.77 21.39
C ILE A 609 -8.49 0.86 21.78
N TYR A 610 -7.75 1.30 22.78
CA TYR A 610 -6.63 0.54 23.35
C TYR A 610 -6.99 0.07 24.76
N THR A 611 -6.41 -1.06 25.17
CA THR A 611 -6.47 -1.50 26.57
C THR A 611 -5.84 -0.45 27.45
N ASP A 612 -6.46 -0.22 28.62
CA ASP A 612 -5.94 0.70 29.60
C ASP A 612 -4.69 0.12 30.27
N LEU A 613 -3.56 0.80 30.13
CA LEU A 613 -2.28 0.34 30.65
C LEU A 613 -2.12 0.58 32.15
N GLU A 614 -2.87 1.55 32.68
CA GLU A 614 -2.72 1.96 34.09
C GLU A 614 -3.32 0.96 35.06
N GLU A 615 -4.39 0.26 34.67
CA GLU A 615 -5.06 -0.74 35.50
C GLU A 615 -4.44 -2.13 35.46
N ASN A 616 -3.68 -2.44 34.37
CA ASN A 616 -3.10 -3.78 34.18
C ASN A 616 -1.69 -3.68 33.60
N THR A 617 -0.70 -3.42 34.44
CA THR A 617 0.72 -3.51 34.08
C THR A 617 1.10 -4.98 33.86
N THR A 618 0.71 -5.46 32.69
CA THR A 618 1.01 -6.82 32.27
C THR A 618 2.40 -6.84 31.68
N LEU A 619 3.38 -7.26 32.48
CA LEU A 619 4.74 -7.41 32.03
C LEU A 619 4.94 -8.83 31.53
N PHE A 620 5.25 -8.97 30.27
CA PHE A 620 5.74 -10.20 29.68
C PHE A 620 7.27 -10.17 29.66
N GLU A 621 7.91 -11.19 30.20
CA GLU A 621 9.35 -11.29 30.21
C GLU A 621 9.83 -12.39 29.28
N THR A 622 10.70 -12.04 28.37
CA THR A 622 11.45 -12.99 27.54
C THR A 622 12.73 -13.41 28.30
N ARG A 623 13.20 -14.64 28.07
CA ARG A 623 14.31 -15.24 28.80
C ARG A 623 15.45 -15.62 27.87
N ASN A 624 16.67 -15.60 28.39
CA ASN A 624 17.83 -16.11 27.67
C ASN A 624 17.67 -17.61 27.38
N GLY A 625 17.99 -18.00 26.14
CA GLY A 625 17.90 -19.41 25.71
C GLY A 625 16.51 -19.85 25.25
N VAL A 626 15.49 -18.99 25.36
CA VAL A 626 14.15 -19.24 24.85
C VAL A 626 13.94 -18.36 23.62
N ASN A 627 13.83 -18.98 22.46
CA ASN A 627 13.70 -18.24 21.18
C ASN A 627 12.25 -18.14 20.70
N LEU A 628 11.36 -19.02 21.15
CA LEU A 628 10.00 -19.11 20.66
C LEU A 628 8.99 -19.00 21.81
N TYR A 629 8.09 -18.06 21.66
CA TYR A 629 7.00 -17.81 22.60
C TYR A 629 5.66 -17.92 21.90
N ARG A 630 4.63 -18.30 22.65
CA ARG A 630 3.26 -18.35 22.20
C ARG A 630 2.39 -17.47 23.10
N LEU A 631 1.71 -16.52 22.48
CA LEU A 631 0.61 -15.78 23.11
C LEU A 631 -0.68 -16.57 22.87
N MET A 632 -1.42 -16.78 23.93
CA MET A 632 -2.78 -17.32 23.87
C MET A 632 -3.75 -16.24 24.35
N ILE A 633 -4.77 -15.97 23.55
CA ILE A 633 -5.87 -15.07 23.89
C ILE A 633 -7.12 -15.93 23.99
N PHE A 634 -7.81 -15.86 25.13
CA PHE A 634 -9.09 -16.55 25.35
C PHE A 634 -10.15 -15.53 25.75
N VAL A 635 -11.28 -15.56 25.08
CA VAL A 635 -12.42 -14.68 25.36
C VAL A 635 -13.33 -15.36 26.36
N SER A 636 -13.33 -14.86 27.60
CA SER A 636 -14.16 -15.39 28.67
C SER A 636 -15.61 -14.93 28.56
N SER A 637 -15.81 -13.69 28.14
CA SER A 637 -17.12 -13.10 27.87
C SER A 637 -17.03 -11.98 26.85
N GLY A 638 -18.15 -11.71 26.16
CA GLY A 638 -18.24 -10.64 25.17
C GLY A 638 -17.80 -11.04 23.76
N SER A 639 -17.64 -10.02 22.91
CA SER A 639 -17.17 -10.15 21.53
C SER A 639 -16.41 -8.92 21.12
N ILE A 640 -15.22 -9.08 20.58
CA ILE A 640 -14.36 -8.00 20.11
C ILE A 640 -13.74 -8.31 18.75
N LEU A 641 -13.38 -7.25 18.06
CA LEU A 641 -12.55 -7.31 16.86
C LEU A 641 -11.15 -6.79 17.23
N ILE A 642 -10.15 -7.64 17.18
CA ILE A 642 -8.77 -7.27 17.47
C ILE A 642 -8.10 -6.85 16.17
N ASP A 643 -7.55 -5.62 16.17
CA ASP A 643 -6.77 -5.08 15.07
C ASP A 643 -5.31 -5.53 15.18
N ARG A 644 -4.69 -5.24 16.30
CA ARG A 644 -3.28 -5.57 16.55
C ARG A 644 -2.96 -5.71 18.01
N ILE A 645 -1.83 -6.38 18.22
CA ILE A 645 -1.21 -6.59 19.52
C ILE A 645 0.11 -5.84 19.49
N GLU A 646 0.43 -5.12 20.58
CA GLU A 646 1.62 -4.30 20.67
C GLU A 646 2.46 -4.74 21.87
N TYR A 647 3.74 -4.98 21.62
CA TYR A 647 4.76 -5.25 22.63
C TYR A 647 5.62 -4.01 22.80
N ILE A 648 5.53 -3.39 23.96
CA ILE A 648 6.22 -2.14 24.32
C ILE A 648 7.34 -2.50 25.29
N PRO A 649 8.63 -2.36 24.91
CA PRO A 649 9.74 -2.63 25.83
C PRO A 649 9.67 -1.73 27.06
N GLU A 650 9.92 -2.31 28.26
CA GLU A 650 9.81 -1.56 29.52
C GLU A 650 10.75 -0.35 29.59
N ASN A 651 11.93 -0.46 28.98
CA ASN A 651 12.91 0.63 28.93
C ASN A 651 12.50 1.83 28.07
N THR A 652 11.36 1.73 27.38
CA THR A 652 10.82 2.81 26.54
C THR A 652 9.73 3.61 27.24
N THR A 653 9.57 3.47 28.54
CA THR A 653 8.37 3.83 29.28
C THR A 653 8.20 5.27 29.63
N THR A 654 9.15 6.11 29.47
CA THR A 654 8.96 7.55 29.56
C THR A 654 9.90 8.17 28.55
N ILE A 655 9.34 8.82 27.57
CA ILE A 655 10.01 10.00 27.10
C ILE A 655 9.69 11.09 28.14
N GLU A 656 10.41 11.04 29.22
CA GLU A 656 10.89 12.30 29.73
C GLU A 656 11.79 12.78 28.60
N TYR A 657 11.39 13.87 27.96
CA TYR A 657 12.19 14.65 27.05
C TYR A 657 13.45 15.10 27.80
N GLU A 658 14.40 14.21 27.99
CA GLU A 658 15.73 14.51 28.49
C GLU A 658 16.54 15.06 27.31
N GLU A 659 16.50 16.37 27.20
CA GLU A 659 16.88 17.24 26.09
C GLU A 659 18.28 17.01 25.49
N GLU A 660 19.21 16.35 26.13
CA GLU A 660 20.59 16.23 25.64
C GLU A 660 21.15 14.79 25.54
N ARG A 661 20.67 13.86 26.32
CA ARG A 661 21.22 12.51 26.39
C ARG A 661 20.79 11.58 25.28
N ASN A 662 19.72 11.89 24.58
CA ASN A 662 19.20 11.07 23.51
C ASN A 662 19.82 11.42 22.13
N LEU A 663 20.37 12.61 21.96
CA LEU A 663 20.93 13.08 20.66
C LEU A 663 22.07 12.17 20.15
N GLU A 664 22.93 11.68 21.03
CA GLU A 664 24.03 10.78 20.69
C GLU A 664 23.55 9.36 20.36
N LYS A 665 22.57 8.86 21.11
CA LYS A 665 21.92 7.56 20.80
C LYS A 665 21.16 7.61 19.48
N GLU A 666 20.60 8.73 19.16
CA GLU A 666 19.85 8.98 17.93
C GLU A 666 20.75 9.15 16.73
N LYS A 667 21.81 9.89 16.84
CA LYS A 667 22.86 9.96 15.81
C LYS A 667 23.37 8.56 15.49
N LYS A 668 23.66 7.75 16.50
CA LYS A 668 24.13 6.38 16.31
C LYS A 668 23.07 5.49 15.65
N ALA A 669 21.80 5.61 16.04
CA ALA A 669 20.70 4.84 15.42
C ALA A 669 20.45 5.27 13.96
N VAL A 670 20.70 6.54 13.63
CA VAL A 670 20.66 7.05 12.24
C VAL A 670 21.85 6.53 11.45
N ASP A 671 23.06 6.62 12.00
CA ASP A 671 24.27 6.12 11.34
C ASP A 671 24.18 4.60 11.10
N ASP A 672 23.65 3.83 12.05
CA ASP A 672 23.41 2.39 11.89
C ASP A 672 22.34 2.05 10.82
N LEU A 673 21.43 2.97 10.49
CA LEU A 673 20.45 2.82 9.40
C LEU A 673 21.04 3.06 8.01
N PHE A 674 22.13 3.80 7.92
CA PHE A 674 22.79 4.16 6.65
C PHE A 674 24.09 3.38 6.39
N THR A 675 24.57 2.62 7.36
CA THR A 675 25.80 1.80 7.26
C THR A 675 25.54 0.31 7.00
N ASN A 676 24.26 -0.12 6.91
CA ASN A 676 23.89 -1.52 6.60
C ASN A 676 23.10 -1.62 5.30
#